data_dfdda755e17ee371bf03b0f073bbe817
#
_entry.id   dfdda755e17ee371bf03b0f073bbe817
#
_cell.length_a   1.000
_cell.length_b   1.000
_cell.length_c   1.000
_cell.angle_alpha   90.00
_cell.angle_beta   90.00
_cell.angle_gamma   90.00
#
_symmetry.space_group_name_H-M   'P 1'
#
loop_
_entity.id
_entity.type
_entity.pdbx_description
1 polymer ?
#
loop_
_entity_poly.entity_id
_entity_poly.type
_entity_poly.pdbx_seq_one_letter_code
_entity_poly.pdbx_strand_id
1 'polypeptide(L)'
;DKDLVLWSMNNPDYYGEEFFRIGFGRAVREGLLTDYKVLVLTISEDDIPDSILEDVKDKQQKEIKMDDASKLIGCINGLSKRIKGDKGVTKEADPVLMRRAVAFCSTINPSERGSGISSKGFAAVMPTMVRKYKESLSEEAREEVVDIEVQHIDGAMNAATREEKIAWLKEETGNPNECRILSNVRCLSEGVDVPALDAVLFVAARNSEVDVVQSVGRVMRTFQKGATDEKKYGYIIVPVVVPADVEPEKAMEDNERFSVVWKILNALRAHDDEFNATVNKIHLNKVKPPKVVVAGIPQGSGRMHGKDWMPDPQDQQTGATELSNEEIARQLELRFGSLQDGIYAKMVEKVGDRLYWENWAREIGLIAQKFIERIARVVKEGLHKEAFVEFLNGLQKNLNPSIDEGQAVEMLAQHMITRPVFDALFKDYQFVKNNAVSRSMQRMLELLESEAMEKDTEVLNKFYENVRMNVGDIDNLEGKQTLIKNLYEKFFKGAFPKTVDKLGIVYTPVECVDFIIHSVDDILRKEFDCSLSDENVHILDPFTGTGTFITRLLQSGLIRPEDLERKYKNEIHCNELVLLAYYIADVNIESVFHSLVRRDTYLPFEGICLTDTFQTTENEENVLDQTWFPENAANVDKQKKAPVRVIMGNPPYSVGQKSANDNAQNLSYAHLDKRIAETYAKAAQATNKNSLYDSYIKAFRWASDRIADCKDGG
;
A
#
# COMPACT_ATOMS: atom_id res chain seq x y z
N ASP A 1 -0.98 9.60 -36.24
CA ASP A 1 -0.41 9.08 -35.00
C ASP A 1 0.76 8.17 -35.39
N LYS A 2 1.99 8.64 -35.17
CA LYS A 2 3.17 7.81 -35.31
C LYS A 2 3.42 7.22 -33.93
N ASP A 3 3.29 5.91 -33.82
CA ASP A 3 3.69 5.16 -32.63
C ASP A 3 5.17 5.41 -32.39
N LEU A 4 5.47 6.10 -31.29
CA LEU A 4 6.85 6.31 -30.82
C LEU A 4 7.31 4.97 -30.23
N VAL A 5 8.16 4.25 -30.94
CA VAL A 5 8.82 3.07 -30.40
C VAL A 5 9.90 3.53 -29.43
N LEU A 6 9.64 3.42 -28.14
CA LEU A 6 10.63 3.64 -27.10
C LEU A 6 11.53 2.41 -27.00
N TRP A 7 12.79 2.55 -27.41
CA TRP A 7 13.83 1.57 -27.17
C TRP A 7 14.28 1.66 -25.71
N SER A 8 13.92 0.67 -24.92
CA SER A 8 14.28 0.59 -23.50
C SER A 8 15.14 -0.65 -23.26
N MET A 9 16.12 -0.55 -22.36
CA MET A 9 16.93 -1.69 -21.91
C MET A 9 16.09 -2.78 -21.19
N ASN A 10 14.83 -2.51 -20.93
CA ASN A 10 13.88 -3.48 -20.36
C ASN A 10 13.36 -4.49 -21.40
N ASN A 11 13.73 -4.37 -22.68
CA ASN A 11 13.29 -5.31 -23.69
C ASN A 11 14.29 -6.49 -23.78
N PRO A 12 13.92 -7.69 -23.28
CA PRO A 12 14.80 -8.84 -23.24
C PRO A 12 15.18 -9.37 -24.64
N ASP A 13 14.37 -9.11 -25.66
CA ASP A 13 14.64 -9.53 -27.04
C ASP A 13 15.87 -8.83 -27.65
N TYR A 14 16.19 -7.61 -27.18
CA TYR A 14 17.31 -6.81 -27.67
C TYR A 14 18.52 -6.81 -26.73
N TYR A 15 18.28 -6.84 -25.42
CA TYR A 15 19.33 -6.68 -24.40
C TYR A 15 19.61 -7.95 -23.59
N GLY A 16 18.82 -9.01 -23.80
CA GLY A 16 18.87 -10.21 -22.98
C GLY A 16 18.09 -10.05 -21.66
N GLU A 17 18.01 -11.13 -20.92
CA GLU A 17 17.37 -11.11 -19.61
C GLU A 17 18.21 -10.33 -18.59
N GLU A 18 17.54 -9.65 -17.65
CA GLU A 18 18.18 -8.93 -16.54
C GLU A 18 18.94 -9.94 -15.66
N PHE A 19 20.26 -9.85 -15.68
CA PHE A 19 21.13 -10.77 -14.94
C PHE A 19 21.17 -10.46 -13.43
N PHE A 20 21.21 -9.17 -13.08
CA PHE A 20 21.29 -8.72 -11.69
C PHE A 20 20.79 -7.30 -11.52
N ARG A 21 19.99 -7.06 -10.46
CA ARG A 21 19.51 -5.75 -10.08
C ARG A 21 19.72 -5.52 -8.58
N ILE A 22 20.25 -4.34 -8.24
CA ILE A 22 20.34 -3.86 -6.86
C ILE A 22 19.81 -2.44 -6.79
N GLY A 23 18.69 -2.25 -6.05
CA GLY A 23 18.15 -0.94 -5.72
C GLY A 23 18.67 -0.44 -4.37
N PHE A 24 18.37 0.82 -4.02
CA PHE A 24 18.82 1.42 -2.76
C PHE A 24 18.33 0.63 -1.54
N GLY A 25 17.06 0.24 -1.49
CA GLY A 25 16.50 -0.51 -0.37
C GLY A 25 17.25 -1.82 -0.12
N ARG A 26 17.55 -2.60 -1.18
CA ARG A 26 18.33 -3.82 -1.05
C ARG A 26 19.77 -3.54 -0.60
N ALA A 27 20.43 -2.54 -1.18
CA ALA A 27 21.80 -2.18 -0.80
C ALA A 27 21.91 -1.73 0.67
N VAL A 28 20.89 -1.06 1.20
CA VAL A 28 20.80 -0.69 2.62
C VAL A 28 20.62 -1.94 3.50
N ARG A 29 19.70 -2.85 3.16
CA ARG A 29 19.52 -4.10 3.92
C ARG A 29 20.77 -4.99 3.95
N GLU A 30 21.51 -5.04 2.85
CA GLU A 30 22.77 -5.78 2.76
C GLU A 30 23.95 -5.03 3.45
N GLY A 31 23.71 -3.82 3.97
CA GLY A 31 24.71 -3.01 4.66
C GLY A 31 25.82 -2.45 3.76
N LEU A 32 25.53 -2.36 2.45
CA LEU A 32 26.42 -1.73 1.46
C LEU A 32 26.29 -0.22 1.45
N LEU A 33 25.10 0.29 1.79
CA LEU A 33 24.78 1.71 1.88
C LEU A 33 24.16 2.03 3.25
N THR A 34 24.30 3.28 3.67
CA THR A 34 23.53 3.87 4.79
C THR A 34 22.15 4.27 4.29
N ASP A 35 21.11 4.15 5.11
CA ASP A 35 19.76 4.58 4.77
C ASP A 35 19.66 6.10 4.61
N TYR A 36 18.58 6.60 4.06
CA TYR A 36 18.41 8.03 3.78
C TYR A 36 17.11 8.60 4.35
N LYS A 37 17.10 9.92 4.56
CA LYS A 37 15.92 10.71 4.91
C LYS A 37 15.78 11.89 3.95
N VAL A 38 14.58 12.09 3.41
CA VAL A 38 14.23 13.27 2.62
C VAL A 38 13.54 14.25 3.55
N LEU A 39 14.18 15.40 3.78
CA LEU A 39 13.65 16.50 4.58
C LEU A 39 13.03 17.54 3.65
N VAL A 40 11.73 17.55 3.52
CA VAL A 40 10.97 18.60 2.83
C VAL A 40 10.68 19.68 3.87
N LEU A 41 11.43 20.78 3.83
CA LEU A 41 11.32 21.87 4.79
C LEU A 41 10.43 22.97 4.21
N THR A 42 9.27 23.13 4.81
CA THR A 42 8.32 24.19 4.46
C THR A 42 8.61 25.46 5.27
N ILE A 43 8.86 26.56 4.58
CA ILE A 43 9.18 27.85 5.17
C ILE A 43 8.11 28.84 4.74
N SER A 44 7.42 29.47 5.69
CA SER A 44 6.55 30.59 5.40
C SER A 44 7.38 31.87 5.21
N GLU A 45 6.98 32.72 4.29
CA GLU A 45 7.62 34.03 4.13
C GLU A 45 7.51 34.86 5.42
N ASP A 46 6.46 34.66 6.22
CA ASP A 46 6.25 35.32 7.51
C ASP A 46 7.18 34.80 8.63
N ASP A 47 7.83 33.63 8.45
CA ASP A 47 8.75 33.08 9.44
C ASP A 47 10.11 33.83 9.45
N ILE A 48 10.34 34.75 8.52
CA ILE A 48 11.63 35.44 8.33
C ILE A 48 11.54 36.87 8.83
N PRO A 49 12.37 37.24 9.81
CA PRO A 49 12.44 38.64 10.27
C PRO A 49 12.93 39.57 9.16
N ASP A 50 12.24 40.67 8.93
CA ASP A 50 12.63 41.72 7.95
C ASP A 50 14.07 42.22 8.18
N SER A 51 14.54 42.26 9.42
CA SER A 51 15.91 42.64 9.79
C SER A 51 17.01 41.74 9.18
N ILE A 52 16.66 40.50 8.77
CA ILE A 52 17.62 39.63 8.08
C ILE A 52 17.82 40.05 6.63
N LEU A 53 16.77 40.56 5.99
CA LEU A 53 16.77 40.93 4.57
C LEU A 53 17.48 42.27 4.30
N GLU A 54 17.35 43.25 5.20
CA GLU A 54 17.90 44.59 5.01
C GLU A 54 19.43 44.63 4.88
N ASP A 55 20.13 43.67 5.53
CA ASP A 55 21.58 43.69 5.63
C ASP A 55 22.29 42.66 4.73
N VAL A 56 21.53 41.77 4.05
CA VAL A 56 22.14 40.69 3.25
C VAL A 56 22.13 41.06 1.77
N LYS A 57 23.30 41.43 1.27
CA LYS A 57 23.53 41.72 -0.15
C LYS A 57 24.48 40.72 -0.77
N ASP A 58 24.27 40.41 -2.05
CA ASP A 58 25.22 39.61 -2.80
C ASP A 58 26.55 40.37 -3.06
N LYS A 59 27.58 39.68 -3.61
CA LYS A 59 28.87 40.34 -3.96
C LYS A 59 28.74 41.50 -4.96
N GLN A 60 27.57 41.67 -5.60
CA GLN A 60 27.25 42.76 -6.51
C GLN A 60 26.37 43.84 -5.85
N GLN A 61 26.24 43.83 -4.51
CA GLN A 61 25.39 44.72 -3.72
C GLN A 61 23.88 44.66 -4.05
N LYS A 62 23.41 43.55 -4.64
CA LYS A 62 21.99 43.30 -4.88
C LYS A 62 21.34 42.67 -3.68
N GLU A 63 20.18 43.16 -3.33
CA GLU A 63 19.32 42.59 -2.30
C GLU A 63 18.90 41.16 -2.69
N ILE A 64 18.92 40.24 -1.71
CA ILE A 64 18.46 38.87 -1.91
C ILE A 64 16.95 38.87 -1.93
N LYS A 65 16.38 38.10 -2.86
CA LYS A 65 14.93 37.87 -2.90
C LYS A 65 14.47 37.10 -1.67
N MET A 66 13.29 37.39 -1.15
CA MET A 66 12.67 36.74 0.00
C MET A 66 12.67 35.21 -0.17
N ASP A 67 12.27 34.69 -1.33
CA ASP A 67 12.25 33.26 -1.64
C ASP A 67 13.63 32.58 -1.48
N ASP A 68 14.71 33.27 -1.93
CA ASP A 68 16.08 32.72 -1.79
C ASP A 68 16.55 32.79 -0.33
N ALA A 69 16.26 33.84 0.41
CA ALA A 69 16.57 33.99 1.83
C ALA A 69 15.85 32.88 2.65
N SER A 70 14.57 32.65 2.35
CA SER A 70 13.76 31.62 2.96
C SER A 70 14.39 30.24 2.76
N LYS A 71 14.80 29.90 1.53
CA LYS A 71 15.47 28.64 1.23
C LYS A 71 16.78 28.47 1.99
N LEU A 72 17.57 29.54 2.15
CA LEU A 72 18.82 29.51 2.91
C LEU A 72 18.56 29.20 4.40
N ILE A 73 17.55 29.84 4.99
CA ILE A 73 17.15 29.59 6.38
C ILE A 73 16.63 28.13 6.54
N GLY A 74 15.89 27.63 5.56
CA GLY A 74 15.52 26.23 5.50
C GLY A 74 16.73 25.29 5.52
N CYS A 75 17.73 25.57 4.68
CA CYS A 75 18.98 24.82 4.68
C CYS A 75 19.70 24.86 6.02
N ILE A 76 19.80 26.01 6.68
CA ILE A 76 20.43 26.18 8.00
C ILE A 76 19.73 25.30 9.04
N ASN A 77 18.38 25.38 9.10
CA ASN A 77 17.61 24.57 10.06
C ASN A 77 17.69 23.07 9.76
N GLY A 78 17.66 22.67 8.47
CA GLY A 78 17.82 21.27 8.07
C GLY A 78 19.17 20.69 8.49
N LEU A 79 20.28 21.39 8.21
CA LEU A 79 21.62 20.99 8.60
C LEU A 79 21.80 20.95 10.13
N SER A 80 21.11 21.84 10.83
CA SER A 80 21.11 21.89 12.29
C SER A 80 20.15 20.89 12.96
N LYS A 81 19.38 20.13 12.18
CA LYS A 81 18.28 19.26 12.65
C LYS A 81 17.27 19.97 13.54
N ARG A 82 17.06 21.28 13.30
CA ARG A 82 16.07 22.12 13.97
C ARG A 82 14.81 22.16 13.11
N ILE A 83 13.93 21.21 13.37
CA ILE A 83 12.68 21.07 12.63
C ILE A 83 11.47 21.00 13.57
N LYS A 84 10.31 21.47 13.08
CA LYS A 84 9.04 21.46 13.80
C LYS A 84 8.11 20.39 13.20
N GLY A 85 7.60 19.50 14.03
CA GLY A 85 6.56 18.53 13.63
C GLY A 85 6.97 17.06 13.72
N ASP A 86 8.10 16.65 13.18
CA ASP A 86 8.56 15.25 13.25
C ASP A 86 9.80 15.09 14.15
N LYS A 87 9.63 14.36 15.25
CA LYS A 87 10.70 14.10 16.23
C LYS A 87 11.74 13.08 15.73
N GLY A 88 11.48 12.37 14.65
CA GLY A 88 12.31 11.27 14.16
C GLY A 88 13.65 11.68 13.55
N VAL A 89 13.87 12.99 13.30
CA VAL A 89 15.10 13.56 12.69
C VAL A 89 15.66 14.74 13.48
N THR A 90 15.26 14.90 14.73
CA THR A 90 15.84 15.88 15.65
C THR A 90 17.19 15.42 16.17
N LYS A 91 17.95 16.34 16.81
CA LYS A 91 19.23 15.97 17.49
C LYS A 91 19.06 14.90 18.56
N GLU A 92 17.87 14.80 19.16
CA GLU A 92 17.58 13.74 20.16
C GLU A 92 17.48 12.36 19.51
N ALA A 93 16.87 12.27 18.33
CA ALA A 93 16.70 11.00 17.60
C ALA A 93 17.97 10.56 16.86
N ASP A 94 18.72 11.52 16.33
CA ASP A 94 20.01 11.31 15.65
C ASP A 94 21.01 12.40 16.08
N PRO A 95 21.84 12.16 17.13
CA PRO A 95 22.72 13.14 17.71
C PRO A 95 23.91 13.52 16.84
N VAL A 96 24.21 12.75 15.80
CA VAL A 96 25.33 13.02 14.90
C VAL A 96 25.08 14.28 14.10
N LEU A 97 25.95 15.29 14.23
CA LEU A 97 25.84 16.56 13.49
C LEU A 97 26.19 16.36 12.00
N MET A 98 25.51 17.11 11.15
CA MET A 98 25.85 17.17 9.73
C MET A 98 27.06 18.09 9.53
N ARG A 99 28.21 17.51 9.22
CA ARG A 99 29.48 18.23 9.09
C ARG A 99 29.86 18.53 7.64
N ARG A 100 29.35 17.78 6.70
CA ARG A 100 29.73 17.87 5.27
C ARG A 100 28.49 17.79 4.40
N ALA A 101 28.32 18.81 3.54
CA ALA A 101 27.20 18.86 2.63
C ALA A 101 27.58 19.33 1.22
N VAL A 102 26.76 18.99 0.26
CA VAL A 102 26.84 19.51 -1.13
C VAL A 102 25.54 20.23 -1.45
N ALA A 103 25.62 21.47 -1.96
CA ALA A 103 24.47 22.25 -2.38
C ALA A 103 24.38 22.34 -3.90
N PHE A 104 23.21 22.04 -4.45
CA PHE A 104 22.91 22.16 -5.85
C PHE A 104 22.05 23.39 -6.14
N CYS A 105 22.63 24.33 -6.89
CA CYS A 105 22.02 25.60 -7.26
C CYS A 105 21.58 25.63 -8.73
N SER A 106 20.81 26.66 -9.12
CA SER A 106 20.27 26.80 -10.50
C SER A 106 21.33 27.18 -11.52
N THR A 107 22.20 28.15 -11.18
CA THR A 107 23.22 28.75 -12.06
C THR A 107 24.57 28.88 -11.35
N ILE A 108 25.66 29.04 -12.10
CA ILE A 108 27.00 29.28 -11.55
C ILE A 108 27.11 30.71 -11.04
N ASN A 109 26.77 31.68 -11.92
CA ASN A 109 26.84 33.11 -11.63
C ASN A 109 25.47 33.71 -11.40
N PRO A 110 25.35 34.78 -10.63
CA PRO A 110 24.11 35.54 -10.49
C PRO A 110 23.58 35.97 -11.87
N SER A 111 22.27 35.83 -12.08
CA SER A 111 21.62 36.18 -13.36
C SER A 111 20.47 37.13 -13.09
N GLU A 112 20.33 38.17 -13.91
CA GLU A 112 19.19 39.11 -13.81
C GLU A 112 17.86 38.51 -14.23
N ARG A 113 17.91 37.47 -15.08
CA ARG A 113 16.72 36.77 -15.62
C ARG A 113 16.50 35.38 -15.01
N GLY A 114 17.41 34.90 -14.15
CA GLY A 114 17.34 33.56 -13.55
C GLY A 114 16.46 33.58 -12.29
N SER A 115 15.62 32.55 -12.12
CA SER A 115 14.95 32.27 -10.87
C SER A 115 15.90 31.47 -9.96
N GLY A 116 16.06 31.91 -8.69
CA GLY A 116 16.79 31.23 -7.64
C GLY A 116 18.29 31.57 -7.53
N ILE A 117 18.84 31.20 -6.36
CA ILE A 117 20.21 31.55 -5.97
C ILE A 117 21.26 30.81 -6.80
N SER A 118 22.28 31.57 -7.27
CA SER A 118 23.43 31.01 -7.97
C SER A 118 24.39 30.31 -6.98
N SER A 119 25.24 29.40 -7.47
CA SER A 119 26.23 28.71 -6.64
C SER A 119 27.25 29.68 -6.01
N LYS A 120 27.73 30.69 -6.77
CA LYS A 120 28.61 31.73 -6.20
C LYS A 120 27.88 32.66 -5.24
N GLY A 121 26.61 32.96 -5.52
CA GLY A 121 25.74 33.71 -4.60
C GLY A 121 25.51 32.96 -3.29
N PHE A 122 25.18 31.70 -3.37
CA PHE A 122 25.03 30.82 -2.20
C PHE A 122 26.29 30.82 -1.32
N ALA A 123 27.46 30.62 -1.91
CA ALA A 123 28.73 30.62 -1.17
C ALA A 123 29.07 31.98 -0.55
N ALA A 124 28.67 33.08 -1.20
CA ALA A 124 28.96 34.41 -0.69
C ALA A 124 28.04 34.85 0.47
N VAL A 125 26.78 34.39 0.43
CA VAL A 125 25.71 34.87 1.31
C VAL A 125 25.48 34.00 2.53
N MET A 126 25.63 32.71 2.40
CA MET A 126 25.30 31.75 3.46
C MET A 126 26.00 32.05 4.81
N PRO A 127 27.32 32.35 4.87
CA PRO A 127 27.96 32.64 6.16
C PRO A 127 27.37 33.88 6.85
N THR A 128 27.00 34.90 6.07
CA THR A 128 26.35 36.13 6.61
C THR A 128 24.94 35.81 7.09
N MET A 129 24.20 34.99 6.32
CA MET A 129 22.85 34.58 6.68
C MET A 129 22.84 33.78 7.99
N VAL A 130 23.77 32.82 8.18
CA VAL A 130 23.89 32.04 9.43
C VAL A 130 24.12 32.99 10.61
N ARG A 131 25.03 33.92 10.49
CA ARG A 131 25.32 34.89 11.57
C ARG A 131 24.09 35.70 11.93
N LYS A 132 23.42 36.32 10.96
CA LYS A 132 22.21 37.09 11.16
C LYS A 132 21.05 36.28 11.72
N TYR A 133 20.87 35.06 11.22
CA TYR A 133 19.88 34.14 11.75
C TYR A 133 20.16 33.82 13.20
N LYS A 134 21.43 33.48 13.58
CA LYS A 134 21.81 33.28 14.97
C LYS A 134 21.54 34.52 15.85
N GLU A 135 21.81 35.75 15.35
CA GLU A 135 21.55 36.99 16.07
C GLU A 135 20.04 37.16 16.37
N SER A 136 19.16 36.66 15.51
CA SER A 136 17.69 36.73 15.69
C SER A 136 17.12 35.71 16.66
N LEU A 137 17.92 34.72 17.11
CA LEU A 137 17.50 33.65 17.98
C LEU A 137 17.82 33.92 19.47
N SER A 138 17.11 33.25 20.39
CA SER A 138 17.48 33.20 21.79
C SER A 138 18.85 32.55 21.99
N GLU A 139 19.49 32.77 23.13
CA GLU A 139 20.83 32.26 23.42
C GLU A 139 20.87 30.75 23.35
N GLU A 140 19.87 30.05 23.90
CA GLU A 140 19.74 28.59 23.86
C GLU A 140 19.58 28.07 22.40
N ALA A 141 18.73 28.75 21.60
CA ALA A 141 18.49 28.36 20.22
C ALA A 141 19.70 28.62 19.29
N ARG A 142 20.60 29.58 19.64
CA ARG A 142 21.87 29.84 18.91
C ARG A 142 22.82 28.66 18.97
N GLU A 143 22.92 28.01 20.13
CA GLU A 143 23.82 26.85 20.34
C GLU A 143 23.37 25.64 19.50
N GLU A 144 22.08 25.55 19.17
CA GLU A 144 21.56 24.48 18.34
C GLU A 144 21.93 24.64 16.85
N VAL A 145 22.21 25.85 16.38
CA VAL A 145 22.48 26.14 14.96
C VAL A 145 23.96 25.91 14.65
N VAL A 146 24.23 25.09 13.63
CA VAL A 146 25.59 24.82 13.15
C VAL A 146 26.22 26.07 12.52
N ASP A 147 27.54 26.19 12.64
CA ASP A 147 28.32 27.16 11.89
C ASP A 147 28.53 26.64 10.48
N ILE A 148 28.34 27.47 9.46
CA ILE A 148 28.38 27.01 8.07
C ILE A 148 29.46 27.79 7.30
N GLU A 149 30.43 27.04 6.76
CA GLU A 149 31.39 27.54 5.78
C GLU A 149 31.06 26.98 4.39
N VAL A 150 31.14 27.84 3.37
CA VAL A 150 30.79 27.48 2.01
C VAL A 150 31.86 27.85 1.01
N GLN A 151 32.22 26.91 0.15
CA GLN A 151 33.02 27.18 -1.04
C GLN A 151 32.24 26.82 -2.31
N HIS A 152 32.49 27.60 -3.36
CA HIS A 152 31.95 27.31 -4.69
C HIS A 152 32.90 26.43 -5.49
N ILE A 153 32.34 25.49 -6.28
CA ILE A 153 33.08 24.66 -7.23
C ILE A 153 32.32 24.57 -8.57
N ASP A 154 33.04 24.65 -9.70
CA ASP A 154 32.46 24.50 -11.05
C ASP A 154 33.39 23.74 -12.01
N GLY A 155 32.83 23.34 -13.15
CA GLY A 155 33.55 22.58 -14.18
C GLY A 155 34.62 23.36 -14.95
N ALA A 156 34.60 24.71 -14.87
CA ALA A 156 35.61 25.56 -15.53
C ALA A 156 36.90 25.66 -14.72
N MET A 157 36.91 25.28 -13.45
CA MET A 157 38.09 25.20 -12.60
C MET A 157 39.03 24.08 -13.07
N ASN A 158 40.33 24.29 -12.97
CA ASN A 158 41.30 23.25 -13.26
C ASN A 158 41.23 22.10 -12.26
N ALA A 159 41.82 20.95 -12.60
CA ALA A 159 41.74 19.74 -11.76
C ALA A 159 42.34 19.94 -10.36
N ALA A 160 43.49 20.63 -10.26
CA ALA A 160 44.14 20.90 -8.97
C ALA A 160 43.27 21.74 -8.04
N THR A 161 42.68 22.83 -8.52
CA THR A 161 41.78 23.67 -7.75
C THR A 161 40.51 22.90 -7.28
N ARG A 162 39.99 22.02 -8.13
CA ARG A 162 38.84 21.18 -7.74
C ARG A 162 39.21 20.18 -6.66
N GLU A 163 40.41 19.57 -6.79
CA GLU A 163 40.90 18.60 -5.79
C GLU A 163 41.19 19.26 -4.44
N GLU A 164 41.75 20.47 -4.44
CA GLU A 164 41.94 21.29 -3.22
C GLU A 164 40.61 21.57 -2.50
N LYS A 165 39.56 21.95 -3.21
CA LYS A 165 38.23 22.18 -2.63
C LYS A 165 37.58 20.91 -2.09
N ILE A 166 37.78 19.79 -2.79
CA ILE A 166 37.30 18.47 -2.32
C ILE A 166 38.08 18.05 -1.08
N ALA A 167 39.39 18.26 -1.04
CA ALA A 167 40.22 17.99 0.13
C ALA A 167 39.76 18.84 1.32
N TRP A 168 39.52 20.14 1.12
CA TRP A 168 38.96 21.02 2.15
C TRP A 168 37.63 20.49 2.72
N LEU A 169 36.72 19.95 1.87
CA LEU A 169 35.48 19.35 2.37
C LEU A 169 35.71 18.10 3.18
N LYS A 170 36.77 17.34 2.88
CA LYS A 170 37.11 16.08 3.57
C LYS A 170 37.83 16.28 4.92
N GLU A 171 38.54 17.39 5.07
CA GLU A 171 39.29 17.68 6.30
C GLU A 171 38.38 17.73 7.51
N GLU A 172 38.91 17.23 8.65
CA GLU A 172 38.23 17.41 9.91
C GLU A 172 38.39 18.86 10.41
N THR A 173 37.29 19.42 10.88
CA THR A 173 37.29 20.77 11.42
C THR A 173 37.65 20.77 12.88
N GLY A 174 38.40 21.79 13.34
CA GLY A 174 38.68 21.98 14.74
C GLY A 174 37.47 22.38 15.59
N ASN A 175 36.39 22.82 14.93
CA ASN A 175 35.12 23.20 15.54
C ASN A 175 34.09 22.04 15.37
N PRO A 176 33.67 21.39 16.47
CA PRO A 176 32.71 20.28 16.39
C PRO A 176 31.32 20.70 15.88
N ASN A 177 30.98 21.98 15.92
CA ASN A 177 29.69 22.51 15.46
C ASN A 177 29.76 23.14 14.05
N GLU A 178 30.82 22.87 13.29
CA GLU A 178 31.01 23.41 11.94
C GLU A 178 30.52 22.43 10.86
N CYS A 179 29.77 22.96 9.87
CA CYS A 179 29.36 22.27 8.66
C CYS A 179 30.01 22.93 7.43
N ARG A 180 30.75 22.15 6.64
CA ARG A 180 31.34 22.62 5.38
C ARG A 180 30.48 22.24 4.18
N ILE A 181 30.27 23.18 3.29
CA ILE A 181 29.42 23.00 2.11
C ILE A 181 30.18 23.33 0.82
N LEU A 182 30.12 22.43 -0.16
CA LEU A 182 30.48 22.77 -1.54
C LEU A 182 29.23 23.08 -2.35
N SER A 183 29.09 24.32 -2.81
CA SER A 183 28.00 24.70 -3.70
C SER A 183 28.43 24.53 -5.18
N ASN A 184 27.52 23.99 -5.99
CA ASN A 184 27.76 23.74 -7.41
C ASN A 184 26.46 23.73 -8.21
N VAL A 185 26.58 23.55 -9.54
CA VAL A 185 25.43 23.34 -10.43
C VAL A 185 25.38 21.91 -10.92
N ARG A 186 26.46 21.37 -11.48
CA ARG A 186 26.54 20.02 -12.05
C ARG A 186 27.85 19.28 -11.79
N CYS A 187 28.93 19.99 -11.49
CA CYS A 187 30.26 19.40 -11.50
C CYS A 187 30.51 18.35 -10.40
N LEU A 188 29.66 18.29 -9.38
CA LEU A 188 29.73 17.27 -8.34
C LEU A 188 28.75 16.10 -8.56
N SER A 189 28.08 16.02 -9.71
CA SER A 189 27.22 14.85 -10.06
C SER A 189 28.06 13.62 -10.33
N GLU A 190 29.28 13.75 -10.84
CA GLU A 190 30.20 12.65 -11.18
C GLU A 190 31.60 12.83 -10.55
N GLY A 191 32.27 11.74 -10.25
CA GLY A 191 33.71 11.73 -9.94
C GLY A 191 34.16 12.17 -8.54
N VAL A 192 33.25 12.55 -7.63
CA VAL A 192 33.63 12.99 -6.27
C VAL A 192 33.38 11.90 -5.24
N ASP A 193 34.45 11.40 -4.63
CA ASP A 193 34.38 10.43 -3.55
C ASP A 193 34.54 11.10 -2.19
N VAL A 194 33.42 11.33 -1.50
CA VAL A 194 33.38 11.86 -0.12
C VAL A 194 32.49 10.94 0.74
N PRO A 195 33.02 9.86 1.30
CA PRO A 195 32.24 8.91 2.11
C PRO A 195 31.58 9.56 3.35
N ALA A 196 32.23 10.59 3.90
CA ALA A 196 31.74 11.35 5.06
C ALA A 196 30.68 12.41 4.71
N LEU A 197 30.07 12.38 3.52
CA LEU A 197 29.05 13.35 3.13
C LEU A 197 27.73 13.07 3.87
N ASP A 198 27.26 14.02 4.69
CA ASP A 198 26.08 13.85 5.54
C ASP A 198 24.81 14.30 4.84
N ALA A 199 24.88 15.37 4.04
CA ALA A 199 23.71 15.96 3.41
C ALA A 199 23.92 16.40 1.95
N VAL A 200 22.82 16.38 1.19
CA VAL A 200 22.69 17.05 -0.10
C VAL A 200 21.54 18.06 0.00
N LEU A 201 21.82 19.29 -0.42
CA LEU A 201 20.86 20.38 -0.43
C LEU A 201 20.38 20.63 -1.87
N PHE A 202 19.11 20.42 -2.16
CA PHE A 202 18.52 20.79 -3.44
C PHE A 202 17.83 22.13 -3.37
N VAL A 203 18.60 23.20 -3.58
CA VAL A 203 18.09 24.59 -3.55
C VAL A 203 17.36 24.94 -4.83
N ALA A 204 17.63 24.22 -5.91
CA ALA A 204 16.97 24.35 -7.21
C ALA A 204 16.59 23.01 -7.80
N ALA A 205 15.56 23.00 -8.66
CA ALA A 205 15.11 21.80 -9.34
C ALA A 205 16.19 21.23 -10.28
N ARG A 206 16.37 19.93 -10.25
CA ARG A 206 17.18 19.18 -11.20
C ARG A 206 16.33 18.70 -12.37
N ASN A 207 16.88 18.76 -13.57
CA ASN A 207 16.18 18.30 -14.77
C ASN A 207 16.46 16.82 -15.11
N SER A 208 17.47 16.20 -14.49
CA SER A 208 17.89 14.83 -14.74
C SER A 208 17.65 13.98 -13.49
N GLU A 209 16.87 12.92 -13.62
CA GLU A 209 16.68 11.91 -12.56
C GLU A 209 18.01 11.22 -12.20
N VAL A 210 18.85 10.96 -13.20
CA VAL A 210 20.19 10.37 -13.02
C VAL A 210 21.05 11.22 -12.11
N ASP A 211 21.06 12.55 -12.29
CA ASP A 211 21.81 13.49 -11.43
C ASP A 211 21.34 13.43 -9.97
N VAL A 212 20.02 13.29 -9.75
CA VAL A 212 19.45 13.15 -8.41
C VAL A 212 19.91 11.85 -7.77
N VAL A 213 19.76 10.72 -8.47
CA VAL A 213 20.12 9.39 -7.97
C VAL A 213 21.61 9.30 -7.65
N GLN A 214 22.49 9.81 -8.53
CA GLN A 214 23.91 9.84 -8.28
C GLN A 214 24.28 10.69 -7.06
N SER A 215 23.62 11.83 -6.89
CA SER A 215 23.84 12.73 -5.75
C SER A 215 23.40 12.07 -4.43
N VAL A 216 22.25 11.39 -4.45
CA VAL A 216 21.73 10.64 -3.28
C VAL A 216 22.62 9.44 -2.97
N GLY A 217 23.04 8.67 -3.96
CA GLY A 217 23.94 7.52 -3.76
C GLY A 217 25.25 7.90 -3.06
N ARG A 218 25.74 9.15 -3.21
CA ARG A 218 26.93 9.63 -2.49
C ARG A 218 26.66 9.89 -1.01
N VAL A 219 25.51 10.47 -0.71
CA VAL A 219 25.09 10.70 0.68
C VAL A 219 24.80 9.39 1.41
N MET A 220 24.47 8.35 0.69
CA MET A 220 24.20 7.01 1.26
C MET A 220 25.46 6.17 1.49
N ARG A 221 26.66 6.65 1.16
CA ARG A 221 27.89 5.90 1.44
C ARG A 221 28.07 5.73 2.95
N THR A 222 28.46 4.52 3.36
CA THR A 222 28.76 4.19 4.74
C THR A 222 29.99 4.93 5.22
N PHE A 223 29.98 5.43 6.47
CA PHE A 223 31.10 6.09 7.10
C PHE A 223 31.20 5.67 8.57
N GLN A 224 32.39 5.35 9.04
CA GLN A 224 32.71 4.93 10.42
C GLN A 224 31.84 3.75 10.92
N LYS A 225 31.56 2.77 10.06
CA LYS A 225 30.72 1.62 10.36
C LYS A 225 31.22 0.90 11.64
N GLY A 226 30.31 0.77 12.62
CA GLY A 226 30.60 0.13 13.91
C GLY A 226 31.23 1.05 14.96
N ALA A 227 31.46 2.34 14.67
CA ALA A 227 31.93 3.33 15.64
C ALA A 227 30.76 4.03 16.37
N THR A 228 31.05 4.71 17.46
CA THR A 228 30.04 5.46 18.25
C THR A 228 29.43 6.63 17.49
N ASP A 229 30.15 7.16 16.50
CA ASP A 229 29.77 8.23 15.60
C ASP A 229 29.43 7.72 14.18
N GLU A 230 29.03 6.45 14.07
CA GLU A 230 28.59 5.85 12.83
C GLU A 230 27.44 6.67 12.21
N LYS A 231 27.58 7.00 10.94
CA LYS A 231 26.56 7.68 10.16
C LYS A 231 25.33 6.80 9.99
N LYS A 232 24.21 7.21 10.58
CA LYS A 232 22.94 6.47 10.53
C LYS A 232 22.15 6.72 9.25
N TYR A 233 22.14 7.97 8.79
CA TYR A 233 21.36 8.40 7.63
C TYR A 233 22.14 9.34 6.72
N GLY A 234 21.86 9.27 5.43
CA GLY A 234 22.16 10.32 4.47
C GLY A 234 20.97 11.26 4.35
N TYR A 235 21.16 12.57 4.44
CA TYR A 235 20.07 13.53 4.42
C TYR A 235 19.93 14.22 3.06
N ILE A 236 18.71 14.29 2.55
CA ILE A 236 18.34 14.99 1.33
C ILE A 236 17.44 16.16 1.75
N ILE A 237 17.98 17.37 1.73
CA ILE A 237 17.30 18.55 2.23
C ILE A 237 16.71 19.32 1.05
N VAL A 238 15.40 19.55 1.08
CA VAL A 238 14.64 20.24 0.05
C VAL A 238 13.85 21.38 0.69
N PRO A 239 14.37 22.63 0.68
CA PRO A 239 13.63 23.76 1.18
C PRO A 239 12.56 24.19 0.18
N VAL A 240 11.34 24.40 0.66
CA VAL A 240 10.18 24.86 -0.12
C VAL A 240 9.56 26.08 0.55
N VAL A 241 9.41 27.15 -0.20
CA VAL A 241 8.82 28.39 0.31
C VAL A 241 7.32 28.39 0.04
N VAL A 242 6.55 28.68 1.08
CA VAL A 242 5.09 28.77 1.04
C VAL A 242 4.70 30.24 1.23
N PRO A 243 3.98 30.86 0.29
CA PRO A 243 3.50 32.23 0.46
C PRO A 243 2.60 32.37 1.69
N ALA A 244 2.68 33.50 2.36
CA ALA A 244 1.93 33.77 3.57
C ALA A 244 0.41 33.86 3.32
N ASP A 245 0.03 34.38 2.15
CA ASP A 245 -1.34 34.71 1.74
C ASP A 245 -2.05 33.61 0.96
N VAL A 246 -1.43 32.44 0.78
CA VAL A 246 -1.99 31.31 0.01
C VAL A 246 -2.34 30.16 0.93
N GLU A 247 -3.56 29.62 0.79
CA GLU A 247 -3.94 28.42 1.51
C GLU A 247 -3.02 27.22 1.15
N PRO A 248 -2.68 26.37 2.11
CA PRO A 248 -1.73 25.27 1.90
C PRO A 248 -2.06 24.38 0.70
N GLU A 249 -3.33 24.09 0.46
CA GLU A 249 -3.79 23.27 -0.65
C GLU A 249 -3.53 23.92 -2.01
N LYS A 250 -3.79 25.23 -2.12
CA LYS A 250 -3.52 26.01 -3.33
C LYS A 250 -2.02 26.23 -3.58
N ALA A 251 -1.24 26.38 -2.50
CA ALA A 251 0.22 26.49 -2.61
C ALA A 251 0.85 25.22 -3.21
N MET A 252 0.29 24.05 -2.92
CA MET A 252 0.76 22.78 -3.48
C MET A 252 0.38 22.57 -4.94
N GLU A 253 -0.60 23.29 -5.47
CA GLU A 253 -0.95 23.29 -6.90
C GLU A 253 0.06 24.10 -7.74
N ASP A 254 0.86 24.97 -7.11
CA ASP A 254 1.97 25.67 -7.76
C ASP A 254 3.06 24.68 -8.15
N ASN A 255 3.00 24.26 -9.41
CA ASN A 255 3.92 23.25 -9.98
C ASN A 255 5.38 23.73 -10.02
N GLU A 256 5.68 25.03 -9.95
CA GLU A 256 7.07 25.52 -9.98
C GLU A 256 7.76 25.33 -8.63
N ARG A 257 7.12 25.67 -7.52
CA ARG A 257 7.73 25.64 -6.17
C ARG A 257 7.94 24.23 -5.66
N PHE A 258 6.94 23.35 -5.83
CA PHE A 258 7.02 21.95 -5.41
C PHE A 258 7.64 21.00 -6.45
N SER A 259 7.94 21.46 -7.66
CA SER A 259 8.49 20.63 -8.72
C SER A 259 9.79 19.93 -8.33
N VAL A 260 10.62 20.58 -7.52
CA VAL A 260 11.88 20.00 -7.02
C VAL A 260 11.61 18.80 -6.12
N VAL A 261 10.61 18.88 -5.25
CA VAL A 261 10.21 17.78 -4.37
C VAL A 261 9.76 16.57 -5.20
N TRP A 262 8.82 16.79 -6.12
CA TRP A 262 8.26 15.70 -6.93
C TRP A 262 9.31 15.04 -7.83
N LYS A 263 10.23 15.81 -8.41
CA LYS A 263 11.34 15.27 -9.22
C LYS A 263 12.28 14.40 -8.39
N ILE A 264 12.64 14.83 -7.18
CA ILE A 264 13.51 14.06 -6.29
C ILE A 264 12.81 12.77 -5.85
N LEU A 265 11.57 12.85 -5.41
CA LEU A 265 10.81 11.68 -4.96
C LEU A 265 10.56 10.68 -6.11
N ASN A 266 10.29 11.15 -7.33
CA ASN A 266 10.17 10.28 -8.50
C ASN A 266 11.49 9.58 -8.85
N ALA A 267 12.62 10.29 -8.80
CA ALA A 267 13.93 9.71 -9.03
C ALA A 267 14.27 8.63 -7.98
N LEU A 268 13.97 8.90 -6.71
CA LEU A 268 14.16 7.91 -5.64
C LEU A 268 13.26 6.70 -5.80
N ARG A 269 11.99 6.90 -6.13
CA ARG A 269 11.02 5.83 -6.39
C ARG A 269 11.49 4.87 -7.47
N ALA A 270 12.07 5.39 -8.55
CA ALA A 270 12.58 4.58 -9.67
C ALA A 270 13.77 3.68 -9.30
N HIS A 271 14.47 4.00 -8.20
CA HIS A 271 15.70 3.29 -7.79
C HIS A 271 15.62 2.65 -6.39
N ASP A 272 14.49 2.80 -5.69
CA ASP A 272 14.25 2.20 -4.36
C ASP A 272 12.88 1.51 -4.35
N ASP A 273 12.89 0.20 -4.52
CA ASP A 273 11.67 -0.62 -4.55
C ASP A 273 10.87 -0.53 -3.25
N GLU A 274 11.55 -0.39 -2.10
CA GLU A 274 10.93 -0.25 -0.79
C GLU A 274 10.21 1.11 -0.65
N PHE A 275 10.87 2.18 -1.10
CA PHE A 275 10.27 3.51 -1.16
C PHE A 275 9.10 3.56 -2.15
N ASN A 276 9.25 2.94 -3.32
CA ASN A 276 8.18 2.80 -4.30
C ASN A 276 6.95 2.11 -3.70
N ALA A 277 7.13 0.96 -3.05
CA ALA A 277 6.06 0.24 -2.37
C ALA A 277 5.40 1.09 -1.27
N THR A 278 6.19 1.82 -0.48
CA THR A 278 5.69 2.67 0.61
C THR A 278 4.83 3.82 0.09
N VAL A 279 5.25 4.52 -0.98
CA VAL A 279 4.48 5.60 -1.60
C VAL A 279 3.14 5.09 -2.12
N ASN A 280 3.14 3.95 -2.81
CA ASN A 280 1.91 3.38 -3.38
C ASN A 280 0.96 2.77 -2.32
N LYS A 281 1.43 2.57 -1.09
CA LYS A 281 0.60 2.11 0.04
C LYS A 281 -0.02 3.24 0.87
N ILE A 282 0.40 4.48 0.73
CA ILE A 282 -0.06 5.60 1.58
C ILE A 282 -1.59 5.68 1.62
N HIS A 283 -2.26 5.54 0.47
CA HIS A 283 -3.72 5.62 0.40
C HIS A 283 -4.43 4.42 1.08
N LEU A 284 -3.73 3.28 1.22
CA LEU A 284 -4.26 2.08 1.87
C LEU A 284 -4.04 2.12 3.38
N ASN A 285 -2.81 2.42 3.82
CA ASN A 285 -2.44 2.34 5.22
C ASN A 285 -2.56 3.65 5.98
N LYS A 286 -2.71 4.79 5.26
CA LYS A 286 -2.76 6.15 5.85
C LYS A 286 -1.54 6.47 6.74
N VAL A 287 -0.41 5.80 6.49
CA VAL A 287 0.85 5.97 7.22
C VAL A 287 1.81 6.81 6.40
N LYS A 288 2.46 7.77 7.05
CA LYS A 288 3.48 8.63 6.43
C LYS A 288 4.71 7.79 6.07
N PRO A 289 5.30 7.98 4.86
CA PRO A 289 6.51 7.26 4.48
C PRO A 289 7.66 7.56 5.47
N PRO A 290 8.30 6.56 6.06
CA PRO A 290 9.32 6.79 7.08
C PRO A 290 10.59 7.48 6.53
N LYS A 291 10.81 7.41 5.23
CA LYS A 291 11.94 8.05 4.55
C LYS A 291 11.69 9.52 4.18
N VAL A 292 10.44 9.99 4.22
CA VAL A 292 10.09 11.38 3.88
C VAL A 292 9.54 12.09 5.11
N VAL A 293 10.21 13.13 5.51
CA VAL A 293 9.83 14.00 6.62
C VAL A 293 9.46 15.37 6.06
N VAL A 294 8.21 15.76 6.26
CA VAL A 294 7.74 17.11 5.94
C VAL A 294 7.65 17.88 7.23
N ALA A 295 8.41 18.94 7.34
CA ALA A 295 8.53 19.71 8.59
C ALA A 295 8.63 21.22 8.32
N GLY A 296 8.11 22.01 9.26
CA GLY A 296 8.37 23.44 9.33
C GLY A 296 9.67 23.75 10.05
N ILE A 297 10.07 25.02 10.06
CA ILE A 297 11.19 25.51 10.86
C ILE A 297 10.68 26.10 12.18
N PRO A 298 11.43 26.00 13.31
CA PRO A 298 11.08 26.71 14.54
C PRO A 298 11.15 28.22 14.34
N GLN A 299 10.16 28.95 14.84
CA GLN A 299 10.14 30.41 14.76
C GLN A 299 11.29 31.03 15.53
N GLY A 300 11.96 32.01 14.91
CA GLY A 300 12.80 32.95 15.64
C GLY A 300 11.94 33.93 16.45
N SER A 301 12.51 34.59 17.47
CA SER A 301 11.83 35.58 18.32
C SER A 301 11.46 36.89 17.60
N GLY A 302 11.13 36.84 16.30
CA GLY A 302 10.67 37.97 15.52
C GLY A 302 9.22 38.32 15.84
N ARG A 303 8.92 39.59 16.05
CA ARG A 303 7.55 40.11 16.19
C ARG A 303 6.78 39.77 14.92
N MET A 304 5.74 39.01 15.03
CA MET A 304 4.74 38.93 13.99
C MET A 304 4.06 40.27 13.84
N HIS A 305 4.23 40.89 12.72
CA HIS A 305 3.30 41.93 12.28
C HIS A 305 2.09 41.17 11.69
N GLY A 306 1.03 41.06 12.51
CA GLY A 306 -0.28 40.71 12.02
C GLY A 306 -0.75 41.78 11.06
N LYS A 307 -0.56 41.60 9.77
CA LYS A 307 -1.32 42.30 8.73
C LYS A 307 -2.52 41.43 8.39
N ASP A 308 -3.65 41.94 8.86
CA ASP A 308 -4.98 41.80 8.29
C ASP A 308 -5.46 40.39 7.89
N TRP A 309 -5.76 39.55 8.90
CA TRP A 309 -6.90 38.68 8.76
C TRP A 309 -8.13 39.54 9.10
N MET A 310 -8.83 40.07 8.10
CA MET A 310 -10.15 40.66 8.29
C MET A 310 -11.19 39.59 8.38
N PRO A 311 -11.93 39.47 9.49
CA PRO A 311 -13.19 38.69 9.52
C PRO A 311 -14.18 39.37 8.55
N ASP A 312 -15.02 38.51 7.95
CA ASP A 312 -16.17 38.88 7.14
C ASP A 312 -16.92 40.11 7.77
N PRO A 313 -17.31 41.14 7.00
CA PRO A 313 -17.93 42.37 7.52
C PRO A 313 -19.24 42.16 8.31
N GLN A 314 -19.73 40.93 8.45
CA GLN A 314 -20.92 40.62 9.25
C GLN A 314 -20.66 40.26 10.72
N ASP A 315 -19.39 40.12 11.15
CA ASP A 315 -19.04 39.78 12.56
C ASP A 315 -18.53 41.00 13.36
N GLN A 316 -18.85 42.23 12.96
CA GLN A 316 -18.52 43.43 13.73
C GLN A 316 -19.50 43.62 14.89
N GLN A 317 -19.38 42.79 15.92
CA GLN A 317 -19.78 43.21 17.30
C GLN A 317 -19.10 42.30 18.33
N THR A 318 -17.79 42.38 18.48
CA THR A 318 -17.09 42.18 19.78
C THR A 318 -15.64 42.67 19.62
N GLY A 319 -15.18 43.45 20.63
CA GLY A 319 -13.92 44.17 20.60
C GLY A 319 -12.70 43.30 20.22
N ALA A 320 -11.84 43.89 19.43
CA ALA A 320 -10.56 43.30 19.02
C ALA A 320 -9.71 42.98 20.26
N THR A 321 -9.74 41.70 20.66
CA THR A 321 -8.76 41.16 21.58
C THR A 321 -7.55 40.75 20.71
N GLU A 322 -6.40 41.40 20.96
CA GLU A 322 -5.13 40.96 20.38
C GLU A 322 -4.97 39.46 20.73
N LEU A 323 -4.87 38.61 19.69
CA LEU A 323 -4.61 37.20 19.87
C LEU A 323 -3.29 37.04 20.65
N SER A 324 -3.28 36.22 21.66
CA SER A 324 -2.07 35.91 22.42
C SER A 324 -1.04 35.24 21.51
N ASN A 325 0.25 35.41 21.79
CA ASN A 325 1.31 34.72 21.06
C ASN A 325 1.13 33.17 21.03
N GLU A 326 0.47 32.62 22.03
CA GLU A 326 0.13 31.20 22.13
C GLU A 326 -1.00 30.79 21.15
N GLU A 327 -1.99 31.66 20.95
CA GLU A 327 -3.08 31.40 19.98
C GLU A 327 -2.58 31.52 18.54
N ILE A 328 -1.69 32.46 18.26
CA ILE A 328 -1.03 32.61 16.96
C ILE A 328 -0.15 31.40 16.68
N ALA A 329 0.65 30.94 17.65
CA ALA A 329 1.45 29.72 17.53
C ALA A 329 0.59 28.48 17.26
N ARG A 330 -0.56 28.37 17.95
CA ARG A 330 -1.51 27.26 17.76
C ARG A 330 -2.18 27.28 16.38
N GLN A 331 -2.53 28.44 15.85
CA GLN A 331 -3.06 28.58 14.48
C GLN A 331 -2.04 28.19 13.42
N LEU A 332 -0.77 28.59 13.60
CA LEU A 332 0.33 28.20 12.73
C LEU A 332 0.62 26.69 12.81
N GLU A 333 0.51 26.08 14.00
CA GLU A 333 0.63 24.64 14.16
C GLU A 333 -0.48 23.88 13.42
N LEU A 334 -1.71 24.37 13.46
CA LEU A 334 -2.82 23.81 12.70
C LEU A 334 -2.60 23.96 11.18
N ARG A 335 -2.10 25.12 10.73
CA ARG A 335 -1.78 25.39 9.33
C ARG A 335 -0.66 24.46 8.83
N PHE A 336 0.42 24.29 9.59
CA PHE A 336 1.51 23.38 9.23
C PHE A 336 1.08 21.92 9.24
N GLY A 337 0.21 21.52 10.17
CA GLY A 337 -0.37 20.16 10.19
C GLY A 337 -1.15 19.86 8.91
N SER A 338 -2.00 20.78 8.45
CA SER A 338 -2.77 20.61 7.20
C SER A 338 -1.88 20.59 5.95
N LEU A 339 -0.84 21.43 5.90
CA LEU A 339 0.12 21.44 4.78
C LEU A 339 0.91 20.12 4.70
N GLN A 340 1.35 19.58 5.85
CA GLN A 340 2.07 18.31 5.89
C GLN A 340 1.21 17.16 5.36
N ASP A 341 -0.02 17.05 5.83
CA ASP A 341 -0.93 16.00 5.40
C ASP A 341 -1.29 16.14 3.91
N GLY A 342 -1.46 17.38 3.43
CA GLY A 342 -1.65 17.68 2.02
C GLY A 342 -0.48 17.24 1.13
N ILE A 343 0.76 17.43 1.56
CA ILE A 343 1.95 17.00 0.81
C ILE A 343 1.98 15.47 0.67
N TYR A 344 1.65 14.72 1.74
CA TYR A 344 1.59 13.25 1.65
C TYR A 344 0.45 12.78 0.73
N ALA A 345 -0.71 13.42 0.75
CA ALA A 345 -1.81 13.13 -0.17
C ALA A 345 -1.41 13.39 -1.63
N LYS A 346 -0.80 14.55 -1.90
CA LYS A 346 -0.28 14.90 -3.24
C LYS A 346 0.89 14.02 -3.68
N MET A 347 1.65 13.43 -2.76
CA MET A 347 2.72 12.47 -3.10
C MET A 347 2.15 11.25 -3.83
N VAL A 348 1.01 10.71 -3.40
CA VAL A 348 0.35 9.59 -4.10
C VAL A 348 -0.03 10.00 -5.53
N GLU A 349 -0.57 11.20 -5.71
CA GLU A 349 -0.98 11.72 -7.01
C GLU A 349 0.21 11.99 -7.94
N LYS A 350 1.28 12.64 -7.43
CA LYS A 350 2.40 13.15 -8.24
C LYS A 350 3.55 12.16 -8.41
N VAL A 351 3.71 11.26 -7.46
CA VAL A 351 4.83 10.31 -7.38
C VAL A 351 4.35 8.86 -7.47
N GLY A 352 3.11 8.54 -7.08
CA GLY A 352 2.53 7.21 -7.17
C GLY A 352 2.47 6.69 -8.63
N ASP A 353 2.61 5.39 -8.80
CA ASP A 353 2.43 4.72 -10.09
C ASP A 353 0.97 4.28 -10.21
N ARG A 354 0.23 4.84 -11.18
CA ARG A 354 -1.17 4.50 -11.42
C ARG A 354 -1.38 3.05 -11.81
N LEU A 355 -0.37 2.44 -12.43
CA LEU A 355 -0.39 1.04 -12.87
C LEU A 355 0.36 0.11 -11.92
N TYR A 356 0.74 0.58 -10.73
CA TYR A 356 1.55 -0.19 -9.80
C TYR A 356 0.95 -1.56 -9.48
N TRP A 357 -0.32 -1.57 -9.11
CA TRP A 357 -1.02 -2.80 -8.73
C TRP A 357 -1.28 -3.73 -9.93
N GLU A 358 -1.51 -3.16 -11.13
CA GLU A 358 -1.64 -3.92 -12.37
C GLU A 358 -0.33 -4.58 -12.77
N ASN A 359 0.78 -3.84 -12.69
CA ASN A 359 2.11 -4.36 -12.99
C ASN A 359 2.51 -5.45 -12.00
N TRP A 360 2.30 -5.20 -10.71
CA TRP A 360 2.54 -6.19 -9.67
C TRP A 360 1.69 -7.45 -9.84
N ALA A 361 0.40 -7.31 -10.15
CA ALA A 361 -0.49 -8.44 -10.44
C ALA A 361 -0.02 -9.25 -11.67
N ARG A 362 0.51 -8.59 -12.69
CA ARG A 362 1.07 -9.26 -13.87
C ARG A 362 2.33 -10.05 -13.54
N GLU A 363 3.23 -9.49 -12.76
CA GLU A 363 4.45 -10.18 -12.31
C GLU A 363 4.11 -11.43 -11.50
N ILE A 364 3.17 -11.33 -10.57
CA ILE A 364 2.69 -12.49 -9.81
C ILE A 364 2.03 -13.52 -10.73
N GLY A 365 1.30 -13.08 -11.76
CA GLY A 365 0.72 -13.97 -12.77
C GLY A 365 1.76 -14.82 -13.50
N LEU A 366 2.90 -14.24 -13.87
CA LEU A 366 4.02 -14.97 -14.49
C LEU A 366 4.66 -15.97 -13.51
N ILE A 367 4.76 -15.61 -12.24
CA ILE A 367 5.23 -16.53 -11.20
C ILE A 367 4.25 -17.69 -11.01
N ALA A 368 2.95 -17.40 -11.02
CA ALA A 368 1.90 -18.41 -10.93
C ALA A 368 2.01 -19.48 -12.04
N GLN A 369 2.21 -19.04 -13.27
CA GLN A 369 2.38 -19.96 -14.40
C GLN A 369 3.59 -20.89 -14.22
N LYS A 370 4.71 -20.36 -13.75
CA LYS A 370 5.90 -21.18 -13.45
C LYS A 370 5.62 -22.21 -12.35
N PHE A 371 4.83 -21.87 -11.34
CA PHE A 371 4.44 -22.81 -10.29
C PHE A 371 3.47 -23.88 -10.80
N ILE A 372 2.50 -23.55 -11.62
CA ILE A 372 1.59 -24.50 -12.26
C ILE A 372 2.40 -25.53 -13.05
N GLU A 373 3.30 -25.09 -13.95
CA GLU A 373 4.14 -25.96 -14.75
C GLU A 373 5.03 -26.89 -13.89
N ARG A 374 5.54 -26.36 -12.80
CA ARG A 374 6.37 -27.10 -11.88
C ARG A 374 5.58 -28.16 -11.11
N ILE A 375 4.46 -27.79 -10.47
CA ILE A 375 3.61 -28.72 -9.74
C ILE A 375 3.14 -29.83 -10.69
N ALA A 376 2.71 -29.47 -11.91
CA ALA A 376 2.31 -30.44 -12.94
C ALA A 376 3.43 -31.42 -13.30
N ARG A 377 4.67 -30.97 -13.36
CA ARG A 377 5.84 -31.83 -13.62
C ARG A 377 6.11 -32.79 -12.46
N VAL A 378 6.13 -32.27 -11.23
CA VAL A 378 6.33 -33.09 -10.02
C VAL A 378 5.25 -34.14 -9.87
N VAL A 379 3.99 -33.79 -10.10
CA VAL A 379 2.85 -34.73 -10.07
C VAL A 379 3.01 -35.83 -11.13
N LYS A 380 3.48 -35.48 -12.32
CA LYS A 380 3.62 -36.42 -13.44
C LYS A 380 4.79 -37.36 -13.28
N GLU A 381 5.91 -36.91 -12.74
CA GLU A 381 7.20 -37.60 -12.71
C GLU A 381 7.61 -38.04 -11.29
N GLY A 382 6.92 -37.58 -10.23
CA GLY A 382 7.34 -37.72 -8.84
C GLY A 382 6.84 -39.00 -8.15
N LEU A 383 7.44 -39.25 -6.96
CA LEU A 383 7.13 -40.42 -6.10
C LEU A 383 5.75 -40.34 -5.41
N HIS A 384 5.14 -39.13 -5.32
CA HIS A 384 3.90 -38.87 -4.61
C HIS A 384 2.65 -38.90 -5.50
N LYS A 385 2.72 -39.56 -6.66
CA LYS A 385 1.60 -39.65 -7.60
C LYS A 385 0.34 -40.24 -6.98
N GLU A 386 0.49 -41.28 -6.16
CA GLU A 386 -0.64 -41.94 -5.48
C GLU A 386 -1.32 -40.98 -4.50
N ALA A 387 -0.55 -40.26 -3.68
CA ALA A 387 -1.07 -39.28 -2.75
C ALA A 387 -1.79 -38.11 -3.47
N PHE A 388 -1.28 -37.69 -4.64
CA PHE A 388 -1.96 -36.70 -5.46
C PHE A 388 -3.29 -37.20 -6.04
N VAL A 389 -3.35 -38.46 -6.48
CA VAL A 389 -4.60 -39.07 -6.93
C VAL A 389 -5.63 -39.16 -5.79
N GLU A 390 -5.22 -39.53 -4.59
CA GLU A 390 -6.09 -39.47 -3.40
C GLU A 390 -6.57 -38.06 -3.08
N PHE A 391 -5.68 -37.07 -3.15
CA PHE A 391 -6.02 -35.66 -2.99
C PHE A 391 -7.03 -35.17 -4.03
N LEU A 392 -6.82 -35.51 -5.32
CA LEU A 392 -7.77 -35.22 -6.40
C LEU A 392 -9.13 -35.86 -6.15
N ASN A 393 -9.16 -37.14 -5.73
CA ASN A 393 -10.41 -37.84 -5.36
C ASN A 393 -11.10 -37.11 -4.18
N GLY A 394 -10.32 -36.57 -3.21
CA GLY A 394 -10.84 -35.79 -2.12
C GLY A 394 -11.49 -34.47 -2.59
N LEU A 395 -10.87 -33.76 -3.53
CA LEU A 395 -11.46 -32.60 -4.17
C LEU A 395 -12.75 -32.94 -4.92
N GLN A 396 -12.74 -34.01 -5.72
CA GLN A 396 -13.91 -34.45 -6.48
C GLN A 396 -15.10 -34.80 -5.59
N LYS A 397 -14.86 -35.43 -4.43
CA LYS A 397 -15.91 -35.79 -3.48
C LYS A 397 -16.45 -34.62 -2.68
N ASN A 398 -15.59 -33.66 -2.29
CA ASN A 398 -15.98 -32.54 -1.43
C ASN A 398 -16.49 -31.34 -2.21
N LEU A 399 -16.01 -31.11 -3.46
CA LEU A 399 -16.41 -30.00 -4.28
C LEU A 399 -17.29 -30.45 -5.45
N ASN A 400 -16.65 -30.97 -6.50
CA ASN A 400 -17.35 -31.32 -7.72
C ASN A 400 -16.64 -32.45 -8.48
N PRO A 401 -17.36 -33.50 -8.91
CA PRO A 401 -16.79 -34.64 -9.63
C PRO A 401 -16.08 -34.30 -10.95
N SER A 402 -16.32 -33.10 -11.52
CA SER A 402 -15.69 -32.67 -12.77
C SER A 402 -14.31 -32.06 -12.61
N ILE A 403 -13.80 -31.92 -11.39
CA ILE A 403 -12.44 -31.40 -11.16
C ILE A 403 -11.42 -32.37 -11.75
N ASP A 404 -10.59 -31.87 -12.66
CA ASP A 404 -9.52 -32.59 -13.29
C ASP A 404 -8.15 -32.34 -12.63
N GLU A 405 -7.12 -33.10 -13.07
CA GLU A 405 -5.74 -32.94 -12.58
C GLU A 405 -5.21 -31.53 -12.75
N GLY A 406 -5.48 -30.88 -13.89
CA GLY A 406 -5.02 -29.52 -14.17
C GLY A 406 -5.64 -28.50 -13.22
N GLN A 407 -6.92 -28.65 -12.90
CA GLN A 407 -7.62 -27.78 -11.95
C GLN A 407 -7.10 -27.99 -10.51
N ALA A 408 -6.81 -29.23 -10.10
CA ALA A 408 -6.21 -29.51 -8.81
C ALA A 408 -4.81 -28.90 -8.67
N VAL A 409 -3.99 -28.98 -9.72
CA VAL A 409 -2.67 -28.33 -9.79
C VAL A 409 -2.81 -26.79 -9.71
N GLU A 410 -3.78 -26.21 -10.40
CA GLU A 410 -4.07 -24.77 -10.35
C GLU A 410 -4.49 -24.34 -8.94
N MET A 411 -5.33 -25.12 -8.24
CA MET A 411 -5.72 -24.85 -6.86
C MET A 411 -4.51 -24.87 -5.90
N LEU A 412 -3.58 -25.81 -6.06
CA LEU A 412 -2.35 -25.85 -5.28
C LEU A 412 -1.45 -24.62 -5.56
N ALA A 413 -1.33 -24.23 -6.82
CA ALA A 413 -0.59 -23.01 -7.20
C ALA A 413 -1.24 -21.73 -6.63
N GLN A 414 -2.57 -21.65 -6.66
CA GLN A 414 -3.33 -20.58 -6.01
C GLN A 414 -3.01 -20.50 -4.52
N HIS A 415 -3.05 -21.63 -3.82
CA HIS A 415 -2.72 -21.66 -2.40
C HIS A 415 -1.28 -21.22 -2.12
N MET A 416 -0.29 -21.72 -2.89
CA MET A 416 1.12 -21.39 -2.73
C MET A 416 1.38 -19.89 -2.85
N ILE A 417 0.68 -19.20 -3.76
CA ILE A 417 0.85 -17.77 -4.01
C ILE A 417 0.09 -16.91 -3.00
N THR A 418 -1.13 -17.30 -2.63
CA THR A 418 -1.98 -16.48 -1.77
C THR A 418 -1.60 -16.56 -0.29
N ARG A 419 -1.09 -17.70 0.15
CA ARG A 419 -0.67 -17.93 1.53
C ARG A 419 0.25 -16.82 2.08
N PRO A 420 1.38 -16.45 1.42
CA PRO A 420 2.27 -15.42 1.96
C PRO A 420 1.60 -14.06 2.06
N VAL A 421 0.65 -13.76 1.16
CA VAL A 421 -0.11 -12.51 1.18
C VAL A 421 -1.01 -12.45 2.41
N PHE A 422 -1.75 -13.54 2.68
CA PHE A 422 -2.60 -13.62 3.87
C PHE A 422 -1.79 -13.63 5.16
N ASP A 423 -0.68 -14.37 5.22
CA ASP A 423 0.22 -14.38 6.38
C ASP A 423 0.82 -12.99 6.65
N ALA A 424 1.11 -12.20 5.61
CA ALA A 424 1.62 -10.84 5.76
C ALA A 424 0.57 -9.84 6.22
N LEU A 425 -0.67 -9.94 5.70
CA LEU A 425 -1.79 -9.05 6.05
C LEU A 425 -2.40 -9.36 7.41
N PHE A 426 -2.45 -10.64 7.77
CA PHE A 426 -3.20 -11.15 8.92
C PHE A 426 -2.30 -11.94 9.88
N LYS A 427 -1.18 -11.34 10.27
CA LYS A 427 -0.17 -11.94 11.16
C LYS A 427 -0.77 -12.51 12.45
N ASP A 428 -1.77 -11.82 13.00
CA ASP A 428 -2.41 -12.17 14.27
C ASP A 428 -3.39 -13.34 14.13
N TYR A 429 -3.90 -13.61 12.92
CA TYR A 429 -4.93 -14.63 12.68
C TYR A 429 -4.36 -16.01 12.34
N GLN A 430 -3.07 -16.12 12.03
CA GLN A 430 -2.42 -17.38 11.67
C GLN A 430 -3.25 -18.20 10.65
N PHE A 431 -3.66 -17.55 9.57
CA PHE A 431 -4.61 -18.05 8.56
C PHE A 431 -4.37 -19.51 8.18
N VAL A 432 -3.14 -19.87 7.83
CA VAL A 432 -2.80 -21.24 7.40
C VAL A 432 -3.08 -22.29 8.47
N LYS A 433 -2.92 -21.96 9.74
CA LYS A 433 -3.16 -22.90 10.85
C LYS A 433 -4.63 -23.05 11.17
N ASN A 434 -5.43 -22.03 10.96
CA ASN A 434 -6.81 -21.95 11.40
C ASN A 434 -7.82 -22.32 10.29
N ASN A 435 -7.50 -22.06 9.02
CA ASN A 435 -8.37 -22.44 7.92
C ASN A 435 -8.21 -23.92 7.53
N ALA A 436 -9.30 -24.67 7.55
CA ALA A 436 -9.35 -26.12 7.32
C ALA A 436 -8.84 -26.52 5.92
N VAL A 437 -9.26 -25.80 4.90
CA VAL A 437 -8.88 -26.07 3.50
C VAL A 437 -7.42 -25.72 3.26
N SER A 438 -6.97 -24.60 3.84
CA SER A 438 -5.57 -24.17 3.74
C SER A 438 -4.61 -25.21 4.31
N ARG A 439 -4.94 -25.87 5.43
CA ARG A 439 -4.15 -26.97 5.98
C ARG A 439 -4.04 -28.16 5.03
N SER A 440 -5.15 -28.53 4.39
CA SER A 440 -5.19 -29.65 3.43
C SER A 440 -4.35 -29.37 2.19
N MET A 441 -4.46 -28.17 1.63
CA MET A 441 -3.64 -27.71 0.50
C MET A 441 -2.16 -27.68 0.85
N GLN A 442 -1.82 -27.16 2.04
CA GLN A 442 -0.45 -27.08 2.54
C GLN A 442 0.16 -28.45 2.73
N ARG A 443 -0.59 -29.42 3.31
CA ARG A 443 -0.15 -30.80 3.48
C ARG A 443 0.22 -31.46 2.14
N MET A 444 -0.56 -31.22 1.08
CA MET A 444 -0.23 -31.74 -0.25
C MET A 444 1.02 -31.08 -0.84
N LEU A 445 1.16 -29.77 -0.71
CA LEU A 445 2.35 -29.06 -1.15
C LEU A 445 3.63 -29.53 -0.44
N GLU A 446 3.60 -29.74 0.87
CA GLU A 446 4.73 -30.24 1.65
C GLU A 446 5.21 -31.62 1.18
N LEU A 447 4.29 -32.50 0.79
CA LEU A 447 4.64 -33.78 0.18
C LEU A 447 5.32 -33.62 -1.18
N LEU A 448 4.82 -32.71 -2.03
CA LEU A 448 5.39 -32.45 -3.35
C LEU A 448 6.71 -31.67 -3.26
N GLU A 449 6.90 -30.85 -2.25
CA GLU A 449 8.09 -30.03 -2.05
C GLU A 449 9.31 -30.81 -1.58
N SER A 450 9.13 -31.91 -0.86
CA SER A 450 10.23 -32.72 -0.32
C SER A 450 11.20 -33.25 -1.39
N GLU A 451 10.81 -33.24 -2.66
CA GLU A 451 11.57 -33.83 -3.76
C GLU A 451 12.29 -32.85 -4.70
N ALA A 452 11.87 -31.59 -4.76
CA ALA A 452 12.23 -30.74 -5.91
C ALA A 452 12.81 -29.34 -5.54
N MET A 453 12.97 -28.99 -4.27
CA MET A 453 13.06 -27.60 -3.81
C MET A 453 14.45 -26.94 -3.76
N GLU A 454 15.55 -27.63 -3.98
CA GLU A 454 16.88 -26.99 -3.83
C GLU A 454 17.20 -25.90 -4.87
N LYS A 455 16.59 -25.96 -6.06
CA LYS A 455 16.97 -25.05 -7.16
C LYS A 455 16.13 -23.77 -7.29
N ASP A 456 14.94 -23.70 -6.73
CA ASP A 456 14.01 -22.56 -6.94
C ASP A 456 13.68 -21.77 -5.66
N THR A 457 14.38 -22.06 -4.57
CA THR A 457 14.23 -21.32 -3.28
C THR A 457 14.45 -19.83 -3.45
N GLU A 458 15.30 -19.43 -4.39
CA GLU A 458 15.59 -18.02 -4.65
C GLU A 458 14.41 -17.27 -5.26
N VAL A 459 13.68 -17.87 -6.20
CA VAL A 459 12.49 -17.25 -6.82
C VAL A 459 11.36 -17.10 -5.80
N LEU A 460 11.16 -18.12 -4.96
CA LEU A 460 10.20 -18.08 -3.85
C LEU A 460 10.57 -17.01 -2.81
N ASN A 461 11.83 -16.94 -2.42
CA ASN A 461 12.29 -15.94 -1.45
C ASN A 461 12.12 -14.52 -1.99
N LYS A 462 12.48 -14.27 -3.26
CA LYS A 462 12.24 -12.99 -3.93
C LYS A 462 10.75 -12.65 -3.97
N PHE A 463 9.90 -13.62 -4.26
CA PHE A 463 8.45 -13.42 -4.22
C PHE A 463 7.96 -13.08 -2.81
N TYR A 464 8.39 -13.80 -1.78
CA TYR A 464 8.00 -13.53 -0.38
C TYR A 464 8.49 -12.18 0.12
N GLU A 465 9.70 -11.76 -0.25
CA GLU A 465 10.22 -10.42 0.04
C GLU A 465 9.39 -9.34 -0.65
N ASN A 466 9.04 -9.54 -1.92
CA ASN A 466 8.20 -8.62 -2.69
C ASN A 466 6.80 -8.50 -2.06
N VAL A 467 6.17 -9.61 -1.67
CA VAL A 467 4.89 -9.60 -0.96
C VAL A 467 5.01 -8.84 0.37
N ARG A 468 6.02 -9.12 1.19
CA ARG A 468 6.21 -8.40 2.47
C ARG A 468 6.36 -6.90 2.26
N MET A 469 7.13 -6.50 1.25
CA MET A 469 7.35 -5.09 0.91
C MET A 469 6.06 -4.39 0.48
N ASN A 470 5.23 -5.05 -0.33
CA ASN A 470 4.02 -4.47 -0.90
C ASN A 470 2.81 -4.54 0.02
N VAL A 471 2.72 -5.56 0.84
CA VAL A 471 1.53 -5.90 1.64
C VAL A 471 1.76 -5.63 3.13
N GLY A 472 3.01 -5.72 3.61
CA GLY A 472 3.35 -5.42 5.00
C GLY A 472 2.97 -3.99 5.41
N ASP A 473 2.76 -3.78 6.71
CA ASP A 473 2.46 -2.50 7.35
C ASP A 473 1.08 -1.88 6.99
N ILE A 474 0.17 -2.66 6.40
CA ILE A 474 -1.22 -2.26 6.23
C ILE A 474 -2.01 -2.80 7.43
N ASP A 475 -2.18 -1.97 8.48
CA ASP A 475 -2.78 -2.40 9.73
C ASP A 475 -4.28 -2.10 9.84
N ASN A 476 -4.78 -1.13 9.06
CA ASN A 476 -6.20 -0.78 9.10
C ASN A 476 -7.06 -1.72 8.23
N LEU A 477 -8.26 -2.02 8.72
CA LEU A 477 -9.19 -2.95 8.08
C LEU A 477 -9.59 -2.53 6.65
N GLU A 478 -9.85 -1.23 6.45
CA GLU A 478 -10.25 -0.66 5.14
C GLU A 478 -9.15 -0.85 4.08
N GLY A 479 -7.89 -0.59 4.46
CA GLY A 479 -6.73 -0.79 3.59
C GLY A 479 -6.53 -2.27 3.24
N LYS A 480 -6.68 -3.17 4.21
CA LYS A 480 -6.61 -4.62 4.00
C LYS A 480 -7.69 -5.10 3.03
N GLN A 481 -8.93 -4.70 3.23
CA GLN A 481 -10.06 -5.04 2.35
C GLN A 481 -9.88 -4.49 0.93
N THR A 482 -9.44 -3.23 0.80
CA THR A 482 -9.15 -2.60 -0.50
C THR A 482 -8.03 -3.33 -1.23
N LEU A 483 -6.96 -3.71 -0.54
CA LEU A 483 -5.88 -4.48 -1.13
C LEU A 483 -6.35 -5.87 -1.58
N ILE A 484 -7.09 -6.59 -0.75
CA ILE A 484 -7.65 -7.89 -1.09
C ILE A 484 -8.55 -7.81 -2.33
N LYS A 485 -9.41 -6.78 -2.39
CA LYS A 485 -10.24 -6.52 -3.55
C LYS A 485 -9.39 -6.28 -4.81
N ASN A 486 -8.38 -5.43 -4.74
CA ASN A 486 -7.47 -5.16 -5.86
C ASN A 486 -6.71 -6.42 -6.31
N LEU A 487 -6.22 -7.21 -5.36
CA LEU A 487 -5.58 -8.48 -5.64
C LEU A 487 -6.54 -9.45 -6.35
N TYR A 488 -7.76 -9.56 -5.85
CA TYR A 488 -8.76 -10.44 -6.44
C TYR A 488 -9.12 -10.00 -7.87
N GLU A 489 -9.44 -8.73 -8.07
CA GLU A 489 -9.87 -8.21 -9.37
C GLU A 489 -8.75 -8.17 -10.42
N LYS A 490 -7.53 -7.82 -10.01
CA LYS A 490 -6.42 -7.58 -10.93
C LYS A 490 -5.48 -8.78 -11.06
N PHE A 491 -5.09 -9.37 -9.94
CA PHE A 491 -4.20 -10.54 -9.91
C PHE A 491 -4.88 -11.78 -10.49
N PHE A 492 -6.10 -12.08 -10.03
CA PHE A 492 -6.79 -13.30 -10.45
C PHE A 492 -7.08 -13.32 -11.94
N LYS A 493 -7.52 -12.18 -12.49
CA LYS A 493 -7.70 -12.03 -13.95
C LYS A 493 -6.41 -12.21 -14.74
N GLY A 494 -5.29 -11.77 -14.17
CA GLY A 494 -3.98 -11.90 -14.80
C GLY A 494 -3.35 -13.29 -14.69
N ALA A 495 -3.44 -13.90 -13.50
CA ALA A 495 -2.79 -15.17 -13.20
C ALA A 495 -3.58 -16.40 -13.64
N PHE A 496 -4.91 -16.33 -13.51
CA PHE A 496 -5.84 -17.45 -13.75
C PHE A 496 -7.02 -17.07 -14.63
N PRO A 497 -6.79 -16.54 -15.85
CA PRO A 497 -7.85 -15.99 -16.71
C PRO A 497 -8.94 -17.05 -17.03
N LYS A 498 -8.56 -18.29 -17.24
CA LYS A 498 -9.51 -19.39 -17.52
C LYS A 498 -10.48 -19.64 -16.38
N THR A 499 -10.03 -19.51 -15.13
CA THR A 499 -10.85 -19.70 -13.93
C THR A 499 -11.79 -18.53 -13.72
N VAL A 500 -11.32 -17.31 -13.94
CA VAL A 500 -12.14 -16.09 -13.82
C VAL A 500 -13.25 -16.05 -14.88
N ASP A 501 -12.92 -16.37 -16.12
CA ASP A 501 -13.90 -16.36 -17.22
C ASP A 501 -14.97 -17.44 -17.02
N LYS A 502 -14.60 -18.60 -16.45
CA LYS A 502 -15.55 -19.71 -16.16
C LYS A 502 -16.57 -19.34 -15.08
N LEU A 503 -16.22 -18.50 -14.13
CA LEU A 503 -16.98 -18.32 -12.90
C LEU A 503 -17.87 -17.09 -12.86
N GLY A 504 -17.83 -16.23 -13.89
CA GLY A 504 -18.73 -15.08 -14.03
C GLY A 504 -18.74 -14.20 -12.78
N ILE A 505 -17.57 -13.95 -12.19
CA ILE A 505 -17.43 -13.23 -10.92
C ILE A 505 -17.89 -11.79 -11.09
N VAL A 506 -19.06 -11.49 -10.57
CA VAL A 506 -19.66 -10.15 -10.54
C VAL A 506 -19.73 -9.66 -9.11
N TYR A 507 -19.12 -8.50 -8.88
CA TYR A 507 -19.19 -7.83 -7.58
C TYR A 507 -20.59 -7.23 -7.37
N THR A 508 -21.24 -7.55 -6.26
CA THR A 508 -22.53 -6.97 -5.88
C THR A 508 -22.31 -5.61 -5.22
N PRO A 509 -22.90 -4.51 -5.71
CA PRO A 509 -22.83 -3.21 -5.04
C PRO A 509 -23.28 -3.29 -3.58
N VAL A 510 -22.53 -2.65 -2.68
CA VAL A 510 -22.78 -2.71 -1.23
C VAL A 510 -24.19 -2.20 -0.89
N GLU A 511 -24.65 -1.18 -1.58
CA GLU A 511 -25.99 -0.59 -1.40
C GLU A 511 -27.11 -1.59 -1.71
N CYS A 512 -26.90 -2.43 -2.73
CA CYS A 512 -27.85 -3.50 -3.05
C CYS A 512 -27.86 -4.59 -1.97
N VAL A 513 -26.67 -4.94 -1.45
CA VAL A 513 -26.55 -5.92 -0.36
C VAL A 513 -27.24 -5.41 0.89
N ASP A 514 -27.00 -4.16 1.29
CA ASP A 514 -27.62 -3.55 2.45
C ASP A 514 -29.15 -3.51 2.31
N PHE A 515 -29.65 -3.14 1.14
CA PHE A 515 -31.09 -3.15 0.86
C PHE A 515 -31.70 -4.54 1.01
N ILE A 516 -31.03 -5.58 0.50
CA ILE A 516 -31.51 -6.97 0.61
C ILE A 516 -31.54 -7.41 2.08
N ILE A 517 -30.46 -7.17 2.85
CA ILE A 517 -30.38 -7.54 4.26
C ILE A 517 -31.49 -6.88 5.08
N HIS A 518 -31.68 -5.56 4.92
CA HIS A 518 -32.76 -4.86 5.63
C HIS A 518 -34.15 -5.31 5.21
N SER A 519 -34.36 -5.61 3.90
CA SER A 519 -35.63 -6.13 3.41
C SER A 519 -35.94 -7.51 3.98
N VAL A 520 -34.94 -8.36 4.13
CA VAL A 520 -35.09 -9.69 4.76
C VAL A 520 -35.51 -9.55 6.23
N ASP A 521 -34.85 -8.68 7.00
CA ASP A 521 -35.21 -8.45 8.41
C ASP A 521 -36.63 -7.88 8.55
N ASP A 522 -37.02 -6.96 7.67
CA ASP A 522 -38.37 -6.40 7.61
C ASP A 522 -39.43 -7.48 7.35
N ILE A 523 -39.17 -8.40 6.42
CA ILE A 523 -40.07 -9.50 6.09
C ILE A 523 -40.16 -10.48 7.26
N LEU A 524 -39.03 -10.86 7.88
CA LEU A 524 -38.99 -11.73 9.03
C LEU A 524 -39.83 -11.18 10.18
N ARG A 525 -39.73 -9.88 10.45
CA ARG A 525 -40.52 -9.21 11.51
C ARG A 525 -42.03 -9.14 11.20
N LYS A 526 -42.37 -8.85 9.94
CA LYS A 526 -43.75 -8.65 9.53
C LYS A 526 -44.53 -9.93 9.34
N GLU A 527 -43.91 -10.95 8.79
CA GLU A 527 -44.60 -12.16 8.32
C GLU A 527 -44.29 -13.39 9.22
N PHE A 528 -43.19 -13.38 9.95
CA PHE A 528 -42.72 -14.55 10.71
C PHE A 528 -42.49 -14.29 12.19
N ASP A 529 -42.77 -13.06 12.66
CA ASP A 529 -42.59 -12.63 14.05
C ASP A 529 -41.21 -12.95 14.65
N CYS A 530 -40.16 -12.83 13.81
CA CYS A 530 -38.77 -13.04 14.19
C CYS A 530 -37.83 -12.06 13.46
N SER A 531 -36.59 -12.03 13.85
CA SER A 531 -35.55 -11.15 13.27
C SER A 531 -34.29 -11.92 12.87
N LEU A 532 -33.39 -11.30 12.11
CA LEU A 532 -32.07 -11.87 11.80
C LEU A 532 -31.22 -12.16 13.04
N SER A 533 -31.51 -11.50 14.18
CA SER A 533 -30.80 -11.69 15.46
C SER A 533 -31.28 -12.89 16.25
N ASP A 534 -32.52 -13.35 16.04
CA ASP A 534 -33.14 -14.32 16.91
C ASP A 534 -32.52 -15.71 16.80
N GLU A 535 -32.59 -16.47 17.89
CA GLU A 535 -32.06 -17.84 17.98
C GLU A 535 -32.78 -18.78 17.01
N ASN A 536 -32.06 -19.71 16.40
CA ASN A 536 -32.54 -20.65 15.39
C ASN A 536 -32.99 -20.02 14.06
N VAL A 537 -32.71 -18.74 13.80
CA VAL A 537 -32.79 -18.14 12.48
C VAL A 537 -31.47 -18.33 11.76
N HIS A 538 -31.29 -19.52 11.15
CA HIS A 538 -30.11 -19.85 10.39
C HIS A 538 -30.12 -19.14 9.04
N ILE A 539 -28.99 -18.49 8.69
CA ILE A 539 -28.79 -17.68 7.51
C ILE A 539 -27.74 -18.35 6.62
N LEU A 540 -28.03 -18.54 5.35
CA LEU A 540 -27.12 -19.13 4.38
C LEU A 540 -26.91 -18.21 3.19
N ASP A 541 -25.64 -17.92 2.87
CA ASP A 541 -25.20 -17.40 1.58
C ASP A 541 -24.63 -18.56 0.76
N PRO A 542 -25.37 -19.10 -0.22
CA PRO A 542 -24.95 -20.25 -0.99
C PRO A 542 -23.95 -19.97 -2.11
N PHE A 543 -23.65 -18.68 -2.37
CA PHE A 543 -22.75 -18.20 -3.44
C PHE A 543 -21.93 -17.01 -2.92
N THR A 544 -21.14 -17.29 -1.89
CA THR A 544 -20.56 -16.30 -0.99
C THR A 544 -19.60 -15.30 -1.69
N GLY A 545 -18.92 -15.73 -2.76
CA GLY A 545 -17.93 -14.90 -3.42
C GLY A 545 -16.83 -14.45 -2.43
N THR A 546 -16.64 -13.16 -2.28
CA THR A 546 -15.69 -12.57 -1.32
C THR A 546 -16.28 -12.27 0.06
N GLY A 547 -17.46 -12.78 0.37
CA GLY A 547 -18.10 -12.66 1.68
C GLY A 547 -18.88 -11.36 1.91
N THR A 548 -19.22 -10.62 0.86
CA THR A 548 -19.83 -9.28 0.99
C THR A 548 -21.16 -9.32 1.74
N PHE A 549 -22.05 -10.27 1.46
CA PHE A 549 -23.34 -10.38 2.18
C PHE A 549 -23.16 -10.59 3.68
N ILE A 550 -22.27 -11.48 4.06
CA ILE A 550 -22.05 -11.80 5.47
C ILE A 550 -21.32 -10.69 6.22
N THR A 551 -20.31 -10.08 5.61
CA THR A 551 -19.61 -8.94 6.22
C THR A 551 -20.55 -7.76 6.43
N ARG A 552 -21.43 -7.47 5.46
CA ARG A 552 -22.44 -6.42 5.60
C ARG A 552 -23.53 -6.79 6.61
N LEU A 553 -23.94 -8.06 6.67
CA LEU A 553 -24.87 -8.54 7.69
C LEU A 553 -24.32 -8.32 9.11
N LEU A 554 -23.07 -8.67 9.37
CA LEU A 554 -22.42 -8.46 10.66
C LEU A 554 -22.31 -6.97 11.03
N GLN A 555 -22.08 -6.11 10.03
CA GLN A 555 -21.95 -4.65 10.21
C GLN A 555 -23.29 -3.90 10.23
N SER A 556 -24.40 -4.52 9.84
CA SER A 556 -25.71 -3.88 9.68
C SER A 556 -26.31 -3.33 10.97
N GLY A 557 -25.89 -3.84 12.14
CA GLY A 557 -26.52 -3.56 13.44
C GLY A 557 -27.86 -4.28 13.65
N LEU A 558 -28.32 -5.11 12.71
CA LEU A 558 -29.57 -5.89 12.84
C LEU A 558 -29.37 -7.11 13.75
N ILE A 559 -28.13 -7.63 13.84
CA ILE A 559 -27.77 -8.65 14.84
C ILE A 559 -27.31 -7.90 16.09
N ARG A 560 -27.97 -8.18 17.22
CA ARG A 560 -27.63 -7.57 18.51
C ARG A 560 -26.19 -7.97 18.92
N PRO A 561 -25.45 -7.09 19.60
CA PRO A 561 -24.07 -7.38 20.01
C PRO A 561 -23.91 -8.68 20.82
N GLU A 562 -24.86 -8.98 21.70
CA GLU A 562 -24.88 -10.21 22.49
C GLU A 562 -25.13 -11.49 21.68
N ASP A 563 -25.74 -11.38 20.50
CA ASP A 563 -26.06 -12.50 19.62
C ASP A 563 -24.98 -12.75 18.56
N LEU A 564 -24.10 -11.77 18.31
CA LEU A 564 -23.08 -11.85 17.24
C LEU A 564 -22.24 -13.12 17.33
N GLU A 565 -21.76 -13.50 18.50
CA GLU A 565 -20.94 -14.71 18.65
C GLU A 565 -21.72 -15.98 18.39
N ARG A 566 -22.96 -16.09 18.86
CA ARG A 566 -23.84 -17.24 18.60
C ARG A 566 -24.13 -17.37 17.11
N LYS A 567 -24.48 -16.28 16.44
CA LYS A 567 -24.72 -16.24 14.99
C LYS A 567 -23.48 -16.66 14.22
N TYR A 568 -22.34 -16.07 14.52
CA TYR A 568 -21.07 -16.36 13.87
C TYR A 568 -20.66 -17.85 14.00
N LYS A 569 -20.80 -18.44 15.18
CA LYS A 569 -20.41 -19.83 15.44
C LYS A 569 -21.37 -20.87 14.87
N ASN A 570 -22.67 -20.59 14.90
CA ASN A 570 -23.67 -21.64 14.76
C ASN A 570 -24.70 -21.43 13.65
N GLU A 571 -25.02 -20.16 13.31
CA GLU A 571 -26.25 -19.85 12.58
C GLU A 571 -25.99 -19.07 11.26
N ILE A 572 -24.74 -18.71 10.96
CA ILE A 572 -24.33 -18.13 9.69
C ILE A 572 -23.56 -19.19 8.90
N HIS A 573 -24.00 -19.40 7.67
CA HIS A 573 -23.48 -20.43 6.78
C HIS A 573 -23.12 -19.84 5.42
N CYS A 574 -22.07 -20.35 4.80
CA CYS A 574 -21.52 -19.87 3.53
C CYS A 574 -21.07 -21.02 2.66
N ASN A 575 -21.30 -20.94 1.36
CA ASN A 575 -20.74 -21.87 0.38
C ASN A 575 -19.98 -21.11 -0.69
N GLU A 576 -18.78 -21.58 -1.00
CA GLU A 576 -17.99 -21.05 -2.11
C GLU A 576 -17.27 -22.19 -2.84
N LEU A 577 -17.31 -22.16 -4.16
CA LEU A 577 -16.70 -23.18 -5.02
C LEU A 577 -15.25 -22.83 -5.36
N VAL A 578 -14.92 -21.54 -5.44
CA VAL A 578 -13.62 -21.04 -5.88
C VAL A 578 -12.70 -20.89 -4.70
N LEU A 579 -11.60 -21.62 -4.67
CA LEU A 579 -10.64 -21.65 -3.55
C LEU A 579 -10.22 -20.25 -3.09
N LEU A 580 -9.86 -19.37 -4.02
CA LEU A 580 -9.41 -18.03 -3.62
C LEU A 580 -10.54 -17.16 -3.07
N ALA A 581 -11.72 -17.19 -3.69
CA ALA A 581 -12.88 -16.48 -3.18
C ALA A 581 -13.25 -16.97 -1.77
N TYR A 582 -13.20 -18.31 -1.55
CA TYR A 582 -13.37 -18.92 -0.25
C TYR A 582 -12.37 -18.38 0.80
N TYR A 583 -11.08 -18.30 0.47
CA TYR A 583 -10.07 -17.73 1.37
C TYR A 583 -10.33 -16.26 1.69
N ILE A 584 -10.70 -15.46 0.68
CA ILE A 584 -11.00 -14.05 0.84
C ILE A 584 -12.25 -13.87 1.70
N ALA A 585 -13.30 -14.65 1.46
CA ALA A 585 -14.52 -14.60 2.26
C ALA A 585 -14.26 -14.92 3.72
N ASP A 586 -13.52 -16.01 3.98
CA ASP A 586 -13.16 -16.43 5.33
C ASP A 586 -12.46 -15.31 6.10
N VAL A 587 -11.37 -14.78 5.53
CA VAL A 587 -10.59 -13.70 6.14
C VAL A 587 -11.40 -12.41 6.32
N ASN A 588 -12.24 -12.04 5.34
CA ASN A 588 -13.08 -10.84 5.45
C ASN A 588 -14.12 -10.98 6.56
N ILE A 589 -14.79 -12.13 6.65
CA ILE A 589 -15.81 -12.40 7.67
C ILE A 589 -15.16 -12.40 9.06
N GLU A 590 -14.04 -13.11 9.24
CA GLU A 590 -13.28 -13.13 10.48
C GLU A 590 -12.80 -11.74 10.90
N SER A 591 -12.22 -10.98 9.98
CA SER A 591 -11.73 -9.62 10.25
C SER A 591 -12.85 -8.69 10.71
N VAL A 592 -14.00 -8.76 10.06
CA VAL A 592 -15.18 -7.96 10.45
C VAL A 592 -15.69 -8.39 11.82
N PHE A 593 -15.87 -9.69 12.06
CA PHE A 593 -16.32 -10.21 13.35
C PHE A 593 -15.39 -9.76 14.48
N HIS A 594 -14.08 -9.96 14.34
CA HIS A 594 -13.11 -9.58 15.37
C HIS A 594 -12.99 -8.06 15.58
N SER A 595 -13.32 -7.25 14.58
CA SER A 595 -13.39 -5.79 14.73
C SER A 595 -14.61 -5.34 15.55
N LEU A 596 -15.71 -6.09 15.48
CA LEU A 596 -16.95 -5.82 16.21
C LEU A 596 -16.93 -6.36 17.63
N VAL A 597 -16.36 -7.56 17.80
CA VAL A 597 -16.30 -8.27 19.09
C VAL A 597 -14.86 -8.22 19.61
N ARG A 598 -14.54 -7.29 20.52
CA ARG A 598 -13.21 -7.21 21.13
C ARG A 598 -12.98 -8.42 22.04
N ARG A 599 -12.11 -9.32 21.61
CA ARG A 599 -11.74 -10.54 22.35
C ARG A 599 -10.22 -10.67 22.41
N ASP A 600 -9.75 -11.29 23.50
CA ASP A 600 -8.33 -11.61 23.68
C ASP A 600 -7.92 -12.89 22.95
N THR A 601 -8.90 -13.71 22.52
CA THR A 601 -8.66 -15.00 21.85
C THR A 601 -9.27 -15.01 20.46
N TYR A 602 -8.50 -15.49 19.51
CA TYR A 602 -8.95 -15.69 18.13
C TYR A 602 -10.03 -16.79 18.04
N LEU A 603 -11.03 -16.57 17.19
CA LEU A 603 -12.13 -17.48 16.92
C LEU A 603 -12.28 -17.65 15.40
N PRO A 604 -11.97 -18.83 14.84
CA PRO A 604 -12.12 -19.07 13.40
C PRO A 604 -13.59 -19.15 12.99
N PHE A 605 -13.86 -18.87 11.71
CA PHE A 605 -15.19 -18.95 11.14
C PHE A 605 -15.42 -20.35 10.53
N GLU A 606 -16.07 -21.25 11.25
CA GLU A 606 -16.41 -22.60 10.80
C GLU A 606 -17.64 -22.66 9.89
N GLY A 607 -18.34 -21.55 9.70
CA GLY A 607 -19.58 -21.47 8.91
C GLY A 607 -19.37 -21.52 7.41
N ILE A 608 -18.14 -21.32 6.91
CA ILE A 608 -17.84 -21.34 5.48
C ILE A 608 -17.35 -22.71 5.02
N CYS A 609 -17.90 -23.18 3.90
CA CYS A 609 -17.57 -24.46 3.28
C CYS A 609 -17.01 -24.24 1.86
N LEU A 610 -15.88 -24.88 1.55
CA LEU A 610 -15.43 -25.02 0.16
C LEU A 610 -16.24 -26.15 -0.48
N THR A 611 -17.27 -25.83 -1.23
CA THR A 611 -18.20 -26.82 -1.81
C THR A 611 -19.00 -26.23 -2.97
N ASP A 612 -19.45 -27.09 -3.88
CA ASP A 612 -20.46 -26.77 -4.87
C ASP A 612 -21.84 -26.87 -4.25
N THR A 613 -22.53 -25.73 -4.12
CA THR A 613 -23.88 -25.65 -3.54
C THR A 613 -24.86 -26.63 -4.18
N PHE A 614 -24.85 -26.76 -5.49
CA PHE A 614 -25.80 -27.65 -6.20
C PHE A 614 -25.48 -29.14 -5.96
N GLN A 615 -24.21 -29.50 -5.74
CA GLN A 615 -23.83 -30.87 -5.41
C GLN A 615 -24.29 -31.30 -4.03
N THR A 616 -24.56 -30.37 -3.13
CA THR A 616 -24.97 -30.70 -1.76
C THR A 616 -26.26 -31.52 -1.67
N THR A 617 -27.11 -31.47 -2.71
CA THR A 617 -28.40 -32.16 -2.79
C THR A 617 -28.42 -33.34 -3.79
N GLU A 618 -27.31 -33.56 -4.53
CA GLU A 618 -27.31 -34.58 -5.62
C GLU A 618 -27.19 -36.01 -5.15
N ASN A 619 -26.49 -36.24 -4.04
CA ASN A 619 -26.26 -37.59 -3.53
C ASN A 619 -26.43 -37.64 -2.01
N GLU A 620 -27.51 -38.26 -1.53
CA GLU A 620 -27.70 -38.58 -0.11
C GLU A 620 -26.66 -39.57 0.43
N GLU A 621 -26.08 -40.42 -0.45
CA GLU A 621 -25.09 -41.45 -0.10
C GLU A 621 -23.63 -40.99 -0.31
N ASN A 622 -23.36 -39.77 -0.78
CA ASN A 622 -22.00 -39.30 -1.04
C ASN A 622 -21.26 -39.06 0.28
N VAL A 623 -20.49 -40.08 0.68
CA VAL A 623 -19.57 -39.94 1.82
C VAL A 623 -18.48 -38.94 1.42
N LEU A 624 -18.52 -37.77 2.02
CA LEU A 624 -17.49 -36.74 1.85
C LEU A 624 -16.13 -37.34 2.25
N ASP A 625 -15.09 -36.92 1.55
CA ASP A 625 -13.73 -37.42 1.85
C ASP A 625 -13.24 -36.87 3.17
N GLN A 626 -13.02 -37.75 4.13
CA GLN A 626 -12.47 -37.40 5.45
C GLN A 626 -10.94 -37.58 5.53
N THR A 627 -10.28 -38.03 4.47
CA THR A 627 -8.84 -38.26 4.47
C THR A 627 -8.06 -36.97 4.25
N TRP A 628 -8.44 -36.21 3.21
CA TRP A 628 -7.77 -34.96 2.84
C TRP A 628 -8.46 -33.70 3.37
N PHE A 629 -9.81 -33.73 3.43
CA PHE A 629 -10.61 -32.55 3.83
C PHE A 629 -11.56 -32.84 5.01
N PRO A 630 -11.09 -33.42 6.14
CA PRO A 630 -11.98 -33.93 7.20
C PRO A 630 -12.83 -32.81 7.83
N GLU A 631 -12.24 -31.64 8.08
CA GLU A 631 -12.94 -30.54 8.73
C GLU A 631 -13.92 -29.84 7.77
N ASN A 632 -13.54 -29.63 6.52
CA ASN A 632 -14.45 -29.08 5.52
C ASN A 632 -15.64 -30.01 5.31
N ALA A 633 -15.41 -31.33 5.24
CA ALA A 633 -16.46 -32.34 5.14
C ALA A 633 -17.41 -32.28 6.36
N ALA A 634 -16.87 -32.18 7.57
CA ALA A 634 -17.68 -32.04 8.79
C ALA A 634 -18.51 -30.75 8.79
N ASN A 635 -17.96 -29.63 8.31
CA ASN A 635 -18.68 -28.36 8.21
C ASN A 635 -19.83 -28.44 7.19
N VAL A 636 -19.59 -29.07 6.02
CA VAL A 636 -20.65 -29.31 5.03
C VAL A 636 -21.76 -30.19 5.61
N ASP A 637 -21.43 -31.25 6.34
CA ASP A 637 -22.42 -32.11 7.00
C ASP A 637 -23.21 -31.37 8.09
N LYS A 638 -22.55 -30.54 8.88
CA LYS A 638 -23.19 -29.66 9.88
C LYS A 638 -24.17 -28.70 9.19
N GLN A 639 -23.76 -28.07 8.09
CA GLN A 639 -24.59 -27.14 7.33
C GLN A 639 -25.80 -27.82 6.70
N LYS A 640 -25.64 -29.03 6.12
CA LYS A 640 -26.77 -29.82 5.57
C LYS A 640 -27.86 -30.09 6.59
N LYS A 641 -27.51 -30.29 7.86
CA LYS A 641 -28.43 -30.56 8.97
C LYS A 641 -29.00 -29.30 9.60
N ALA A 642 -28.44 -28.12 9.32
CA ALA A 642 -28.90 -26.87 9.91
C ALA A 642 -30.32 -26.50 9.45
N PRO A 643 -31.18 -25.99 10.33
CA PRO A 643 -32.54 -25.54 9.98
C PRO A 643 -32.50 -24.15 9.32
N VAL A 644 -32.07 -24.09 8.04
CA VAL A 644 -31.91 -22.84 7.32
C VAL A 644 -33.26 -22.17 7.07
N ARG A 645 -33.43 -20.94 7.55
CA ARG A 645 -34.65 -20.14 7.37
C ARG A 645 -34.46 -18.99 6.41
N VAL A 646 -33.24 -18.51 6.24
CA VAL A 646 -32.92 -17.39 5.35
C VAL A 646 -31.84 -17.83 4.38
N ILE A 647 -32.13 -17.65 3.08
CA ILE A 647 -31.14 -17.79 2.02
C ILE A 647 -31.06 -16.46 1.29
N MET A 648 -29.87 -15.83 1.29
CA MET A 648 -29.60 -14.58 0.61
C MET A 648 -28.23 -14.62 -0.03
N GLY A 649 -28.10 -14.11 -1.23
CA GLY A 649 -26.85 -14.10 -1.98
C GLY A 649 -27.09 -13.64 -3.41
N ASN A 650 -26.01 -13.54 -4.18
CA ASN A 650 -26.05 -13.26 -5.61
C ASN A 650 -25.72 -14.55 -6.38
N PRO A 651 -26.71 -15.29 -6.90
CA PRO A 651 -26.47 -16.56 -7.59
C PRO A 651 -25.73 -16.34 -8.91
N PRO A 652 -24.96 -17.34 -9.37
CA PRO A 652 -24.32 -17.29 -10.67
C PRO A 652 -25.38 -17.19 -11.78
N TYR A 653 -25.14 -16.30 -12.74
CA TYR A 653 -26.01 -16.14 -13.91
C TYR A 653 -25.16 -16.08 -15.17
N SER A 654 -25.65 -16.75 -16.19
CA SER A 654 -25.06 -16.74 -17.51
C SER A 654 -26.11 -16.38 -18.53
N VAL A 655 -25.82 -15.42 -19.36
CA VAL A 655 -26.67 -15.06 -20.49
C VAL A 655 -26.12 -15.73 -21.74
N GLY A 656 -26.80 -16.81 -22.18
CA GLY A 656 -26.55 -17.44 -23.45
C GLY A 656 -25.37 -18.40 -23.50
N GLN A 657 -25.65 -19.66 -23.37
CA GLN A 657 -24.83 -20.87 -23.39
C GLN A 657 -23.96 -21.11 -24.65
N LYS A 658 -23.37 -20.08 -25.25
CA LYS A 658 -22.54 -20.23 -26.45
C LYS A 658 -21.05 -20.04 -26.24
N SER A 659 -20.61 -19.64 -25.06
CA SER A 659 -19.18 -19.51 -24.78
C SER A 659 -18.62 -20.83 -24.28
N ALA A 660 -17.44 -21.19 -24.76
CA ALA A 660 -16.68 -22.35 -24.29
C ALA A 660 -16.28 -22.25 -22.80
N ASN A 661 -16.66 -21.17 -22.13
CA ASN A 661 -16.44 -20.86 -20.72
C ASN A 661 -17.47 -21.51 -19.78
N ASP A 662 -18.44 -22.22 -20.31
CA ASP A 662 -19.60 -22.72 -19.58
C ASP A 662 -19.45 -24.15 -19.00
N ASN A 663 -18.24 -24.65 -18.81
CA ASN A 663 -18.08 -25.99 -18.24
C ASN A 663 -18.76 -26.18 -16.88
N ALA A 664 -18.86 -25.12 -16.05
CA ALA A 664 -19.60 -25.17 -14.80
C ALA A 664 -21.13 -25.07 -15.00
N GLN A 665 -21.60 -24.49 -16.09
CA GLN A 665 -23.02 -24.33 -16.41
C GLN A 665 -23.61 -25.56 -17.09
N ASN A 666 -22.78 -26.31 -17.80
CA ASN A 666 -23.17 -27.56 -18.46
C ASN A 666 -23.10 -28.77 -17.51
N LEU A 667 -22.76 -28.56 -16.23
CA LEU A 667 -22.83 -29.63 -15.24
C LEU A 667 -24.30 -30.03 -15.06
N SER A 668 -24.55 -31.32 -15.27
CA SER A 668 -25.83 -31.95 -15.00
C SER A 668 -25.91 -32.28 -13.53
N TYR A 669 -26.90 -31.73 -12.87
CA TYR A 669 -27.26 -32.08 -11.50
C TYR A 669 -28.54 -32.92 -11.57
N ALA A 670 -28.40 -34.21 -11.57
CA ALA A 670 -29.48 -35.12 -11.92
C ALA A 670 -30.75 -34.95 -11.06
N HIS A 671 -30.56 -34.77 -9.74
CA HIS A 671 -31.69 -34.52 -8.84
C HIS A 671 -32.31 -33.15 -9.08
N LEU A 672 -31.50 -32.09 -9.10
CA LEU A 672 -31.95 -30.69 -9.28
C LEU A 672 -32.60 -30.50 -10.66
N ASP A 673 -32.02 -31.04 -11.74
CA ASP A 673 -32.58 -30.97 -13.09
C ASP A 673 -33.93 -31.72 -13.16
N LYS A 674 -34.09 -32.86 -12.48
CA LYS A 674 -35.37 -33.55 -12.34
C LYS A 674 -36.39 -32.68 -11.60
N ARG A 675 -36.00 -32.03 -10.51
CA ARG A 675 -36.87 -31.12 -9.76
C ARG A 675 -37.35 -29.95 -10.62
N ILE A 676 -36.47 -29.36 -11.47
CA ILE A 676 -36.83 -28.32 -12.43
C ILE A 676 -37.80 -28.86 -13.46
N ALA A 677 -37.58 -30.05 -14.01
CA ALA A 677 -38.44 -30.70 -14.98
C ALA A 677 -39.88 -30.89 -14.43
N GLU A 678 -39.99 -31.37 -13.19
CA GLU A 678 -41.26 -31.71 -12.53
C GLU A 678 -42.03 -30.44 -12.08
N THR A 679 -41.35 -29.31 -11.88
CA THR A 679 -41.93 -28.05 -11.38
C THR A 679 -42.00 -26.98 -12.46
N TYR A 680 -40.89 -26.25 -12.66
CA TYR A 680 -40.87 -25.07 -13.55
C TYR A 680 -41.08 -25.42 -15.01
N ALA A 681 -40.43 -26.47 -15.53
CA ALA A 681 -40.58 -26.87 -16.92
C ALA A 681 -41.97 -27.44 -17.21
N LYS A 682 -42.56 -28.15 -16.24
CA LYS A 682 -43.94 -28.66 -16.37
C LYS A 682 -44.98 -27.51 -16.41
N ALA A 683 -44.78 -26.45 -15.62
CA ALA A 683 -45.67 -25.31 -15.54
C ALA A 683 -45.47 -24.32 -16.72
N ALA A 684 -44.31 -24.30 -17.34
CA ALA A 684 -43.99 -23.37 -18.44
C ALA A 684 -44.70 -23.76 -19.73
N GLN A 685 -45.30 -22.77 -20.40
CA GLN A 685 -45.97 -22.92 -21.70
C GLN A 685 -44.98 -22.76 -22.89
N ALA A 686 -43.76 -22.35 -22.67
CA ALA A 686 -42.74 -22.14 -23.69
C ALA A 686 -42.39 -23.46 -24.42
N THR A 687 -42.14 -23.40 -25.73
CA THR A 687 -41.68 -24.53 -26.54
C THR A 687 -40.21 -24.84 -26.32
N ASN A 688 -39.36 -23.82 -26.09
CA ASN A 688 -37.96 -23.97 -25.72
C ASN A 688 -37.80 -23.71 -24.22
N LYS A 689 -37.40 -24.72 -23.50
CA LYS A 689 -37.23 -24.73 -22.02
C LYS A 689 -35.78 -24.77 -21.55
N ASN A 690 -34.81 -24.64 -22.46
CA ASN A 690 -33.40 -24.77 -22.11
C ASN A 690 -32.94 -23.73 -21.07
N SER A 691 -33.44 -22.49 -21.12
CA SER A 691 -33.13 -21.43 -20.16
C SER A 691 -33.63 -21.73 -18.74
N LEU A 692 -34.55 -22.66 -18.55
CA LEU A 692 -34.99 -23.06 -17.22
C LEU A 692 -33.94 -23.91 -16.46
N TYR A 693 -32.92 -24.38 -17.16
CA TYR A 693 -31.82 -25.15 -16.58
C TYR A 693 -30.56 -24.28 -16.37
N ASP A 694 -30.65 -22.96 -16.52
CA ASP A 694 -29.58 -22.05 -16.19
C ASP A 694 -29.28 -22.04 -14.70
N SER A 695 -28.00 -21.75 -14.32
CA SER A 695 -27.55 -21.72 -12.94
C SER A 695 -28.41 -20.83 -12.04
N TYR A 696 -28.89 -19.69 -12.58
CA TYR A 696 -29.79 -18.79 -11.87
C TYR A 696 -31.11 -19.45 -11.47
N ILE A 697 -31.74 -20.17 -12.36
CA ILE A 697 -33.00 -20.90 -12.10
C ILE A 697 -32.76 -22.11 -11.20
N LYS A 698 -31.61 -22.79 -11.38
CA LYS A 698 -31.17 -23.86 -10.50
C LYS A 698 -31.01 -23.36 -9.04
N ALA A 699 -30.45 -22.15 -8.86
CA ALA A 699 -30.31 -21.56 -7.53
C ALA A 699 -31.65 -21.32 -6.83
N PHE A 700 -32.65 -20.80 -7.55
CA PHE A 700 -34.01 -20.65 -7.01
C PHE A 700 -34.65 -21.99 -6.65
N ARG A 701 -34.49 -23.01 -7.50
CA ARG A 701 -35.08 -24.34 -7.21
C ARG A 701 -34.40 -24.99 -6.03
N TRP A 702 -33.08 -24.96 -5.99
CA TRP A 702 -32.30 -25.49 -4.87
C TRP A 702 -32.66 -24.79 -3.55
N ALA A 703 -32.69 -23.43 -3.55
CA ALA A 703 -33.04 -22.66 -2.37
C ALA A 703 -34.46 -22.96 -1.86
N SER A 704 -35.43 -23.07 -2.78
CA SER A 704 -36.83 -23.40 -2.43
C SER A 704 -36.94 -24.79 -1.81
N ASP A 705 -36.25 -25.79 -2.37
CA ASP A 705 -36.25 -27.13 -1.82
C ASP A 705 -35.55 -27.14 -0.46
N ARG A 706 -34.43 -26.42 -0.31
CA ARG A 706 -33.64 -26.36 0.93
C ARG A 706 -34.42 -25.74 2.12
N ILE A 707 -35.23 -24.72 1.85
CA ILE A 707 -36.12 -24.12 2.89
C ILE A 707 -37.31 -25.05 3.17
N ALA A 708 -37.91 -25.64 2.14
CA ALA A 708 -39.07 -26.54 2.31
C ALA A 708 -38.75 -27.82 3.12
N ASP A 709 -37.51 -28.29 3.04
CA ASP A 709 -37.05 -29.45 3.82
C ASP A 709 -36.88 -29.18 5.32
N CYS A 710 -36.89 -27.91 5.73
CA CYS A 710 -36.85 -27.52 7.14
C CYS A 710 -38.22 -27.69 7.77
N LYS A 711 -38.36 -28.62 8.73
CA LYS A 711 -39.65 -28.93 9.39
C LYS A 711 -40.34 -27.73 10.05
N ASP A 712 -39.60 -26.71 10.39
CA ASP A 712 -40.07 -25.45 11.02
C ASP A 712 -39.93 -24.25 10.05
N GLY A 713 -39.62 -24.48 8.78
CA GLY A 713 -39.43 -23.44 7.78
C GLY A 713 -40.77 -22.94 7.26
N GLY A 714 -41.03 -21.66 7.48
CA GLY A 714 -42.11 -20.97 6.83
C GLY A 714 -41.67 -20.45 5.47
#